data_058173e13cc7a5bf5b9b8d8b29fdcb37
#
_entry.id   058173e13cc7a5bf5b9b8d8b29fdcb37
#
_cell.length_a   1.000
_cell.length_b   1.000
_cell.length_c   1.000
_cell.angle_alpha   90.00
_cell.angle_beta   90.00
_cell.angle_gamma   90.00
#
_symmetry.space_group_name_H-M   'P 1'
#
loop_
_entity.id
_entity.type
_entity.pdbx_description
1 polymer ?
#
loop_
_entity_poly.entity_id
_entity_poly.type
_entity_poly.pdbx_seq_one_letter_code
_entity_poly.pdbx_strand_id
1 'polypeptide(L)'
;MIERSDSAAPPARRAAREKSTRTKREKVPVVIVEQHEDFARIIAGRVADIIRTKTARGETPVLGLATGSTPIEVYRELIRMHREEGLDFANVVTFNLDEYFPMDPDSIHSFRRFMRENLFDGINLRPENIHFPRGDVPRDEVEAECVRYEEEIREAGGIDFQILGIGKTGHVGFNEPGSGVESRTRVIALDTLTRRDAAPDFFGEENVPIEAITMGVATILEAREIALLATGEHKAAIIKRAVEGPISPDVAATYLQEHPDATFYLDHAAAAELTRVKTPWVVGEVTWTRELEIRALIWLSDVTGKSILKLDQQDYREHHLSSLLARYGSPGPLNGEVFNALLSRVRGKSRLPHNRRIIVFSPHPDDDVISMGGMLNKLHQNQNDIVVAYQTSGNIAVFDHEVRRYLDFLRRFDRDFELNGSRASKIVEDAEQWMVSRRSGEIDTPAVQKLKKSIREAEAVSGIETFGMKREQARFLNLPFYQTGKVRKDPVGPADVKITLALLEEHRPEYVFVAGDLSDPHGTHRMCLQAVHMALEQYSGEQPEVWYYRGAWQEWSIAESDVLVPLSEDELRLKILAIFKHQSQKDRAPFPGHDDREFWQRVEERNRSTAAWLDRLGLPEYFAMESYVVRKDGKPIEQPMLSTAELAAPPSLRRDSDRRARKARGRA
;
A
#
# COMPACT_ATOMS: atom_id res chain seq x y z
N MET A 1 -4.45 49.51 -29.67
CA MET A 1 -4.26 49.31 -28.22
C MET A 1 -5.59 48.83 -27.66
N ILE A 2 -5.70 47.55 -27.44
CA ILE A 2 -6.86 46.93 -26.78
C ILE A 2 -6.30 46.31 -25.50
N GLU A 3 -6.65 46.96 -24.38
CA GLU A 3 -6.32 46.48 -23.03
C GLU A 3 -7.03 45.15 -22.79
N ARG A 4 -6.24 44.11 -22.55
CA ARG A 4 -6.77 42.85 -22.01
C ARG A 4 -7.04 43.03 -20.51
N SER A 5 -8.30 42.98 -20.14
CA SER A 5 -8.71 42.93 -18.74
C SER A 5 -8.24 41.60 -18.15
N ASP A 6 -7.30 41.66 -17.21
CA ASP A 6 -6.96 40.58 -16.33
C ASP A 6 -8.18 40.21 -15.45
N SER A 7 -8.90 39.18 -15.81
CA SER A 7 -9.91 38.61 -14.95
C SER A 7 -9.22 37.88 -13.80
N ALA A 8 -9.23 38.46 -12.63
CA ALA A 8 -8.68 37.88 -11.41
C ALA A 8 -9.32 36.54 -11.12
N ALA A 9 -8.50 35.49 -11.07
CA ALA A 9 -8.91 34.15 -10.67
C ALA A 9 -9.52 34.17 -9.25
N PRO A 10 -10.55 33.36 -8.96
CA PRO A 10 -11.21 33.36 -7.66
C PRO A 10 -10.22 32.96 -6.54
N PRO A 11 -10.39 33.52 -5.32
CA PRO A 11 -9.42 33.41 -4.22
C PRO A 11 -9.07 31.99 -3.79
N ALA A 12 -9.93 31.01 -4.04
CA ALA A 12 -9.65 29.60 -3.79
C ALA A 12 -8.56 29.01 -4.73
N ARG A 13 -8.51 29.46 -6.00
CA ARG A 13 -7.44 29.07 -6.95
C ARG A 13 -6.08 29.62 -6.54
N ARG A 14 -6.05 30.81 -5.95
CA ARG A 14 -4.81 31.42 -5.45
C ARG A 14 -4.27 30.69 -4.23
N ALA A 15 -5.15 30.24 -3.32
CA ALA A 15 -4.77 29.53 -2.11
C ALA A 15 -4.26 28.08 -2.37
N ALA A 16 -4.80 27.36 -3.38
CA ALA A 16 -4.31 26.03 -3.76
C ALA A 16 -2.97 26.12 -4.53
N ARG A 17 -2.82 27.16 -5.39
CA ARG A 17 -1.58 27.39 -6.14
C ARG A 17 -0.40 27.85 -5.27
N GLU A 18 -0.66 28.51 -4.14
CA GLU A 18 0.38 28.95 -3.19
C GLU A 18 0.95 27.81 -2.34
N LYS A 19 0.43 26.59 -2.44
CA LYS A 19 0.80 25.45 -1.59
C LYS A 19 1.44 24.28 -2.29
N SER A 20 1.42 24.22 -3.61
CA SER A 20 2.24 23.30 -4.37
C SER A 20 3.67 23.84 -4.34
N THR A 21 4.49 23.33 -3.42
CA THR A 21 5.93 23.62 -3.43
C THR A 21 6.57 22.85 -4.58
N ARG A 22 6.53 23.42 -5.78
CA ARG A 22 7.26 22.91 -6.92
C ARG A 22 8.75 23.11 -6.69
N THR A 23 9.48 22.04 -6.42
CA THR A 23 10.95 22.11 -6.40
C THR A 23 11.46 22.21 -7.84
N LYS A 24 12.71 22.66 -8.04
CA LYS A 24 13.32 22.72 -9.38
C LYS A 24 13.36 21.37 -10.11
N ARG A 25 13.20 20.26 -9.40
CA ARG A 25 13.22 18.88 -9.95
C ARG A 25 11.82 18.34 -10.27
N GLU A 26 10.82 18.77 -9.51
CA GLU A 26 9.44 18.38 -9.80
C GLU A 26 8.89 19.15 -10.98
N LYS A 27 8.40 18.46 -11.98
CA LYS A 27 7.92 19.03 -13.24
C LYS A 27 6.41 19.25 -13.26
N VAL A 28 5.70 18.65 -12.32
CA VAL A 28 4.27 18.78 -12.06
C VAL A 28 4.05 19.12 -10.59
N PRO A 29 2.99 19.88 -10.23
CA PRO A 29 2.63 20.15 -8.84
C PRO A 29 2.39 18.86 -8.04
N VAL A 30 2.94 18.80 -6.81
CA VAL A 30 2.77 17.67 -5.91
C VAL A 30 2.29 18.16 -4.54
N VAL A 31 1.21 17.58 -4.04
CA VAL A 31 0.69 17.77 -2.69
C VAL A 31 0.90 16.46 -1.92
N ILE A 32 1.67 16.50 -0.83
CA ILE A 32 1.84 15.36 0.07
C ILE A 32 0.90 15.56 1.25
N VAL A 33 0.05 14.58 1.53
CA VAL A 33 -0.91 14.60 2.63
C VAL A 33 -0.41 13.78 3.80
N GLU A 34 -0.70 14.23 5.03
CA GLU A 34 -0.25 13.56 6.25
C GLU A 34 -1.14 12.37 6.62
N GLN A 35 -2.46 12.54 6.47
CA GLN A 35 -3.43 11.51 6.82
C GLN A 35 -4.27 11.14 5.61
N HIS A 36 -4.64 9.88 5.53
CA HIS A 36 -5.45 9.36 4.42
C HIS A 36 -6.83 10.04 4.32
N GLU A 37 -7.37 10.48 5.45
CA GLU A 37 -8.63 11.23 5.55
C GLU A 37 -8.52 12.64 4.95
N ASP A 38 -7.37 13.29 5.05
CA ASP A 38 -7.14 14.60 4.45
C ASP A 38 -7.15 14.54 2.92
N PHE A 39 -6.64 13.44 2.38
CA PHE A 39 -6.64 13.14 0.96
C PHE A 39 -8.07 13.11 0.39
N ALA A 40 -8.94 12.30 1.00
CA ALA A 40 -10.33 12.20 0.59
C ALA A 40 -11.06 13.54 0.69
N ARG A 41 -10.83 14.28 1.79
CA ARG A 41 -11.47 15.57 2.06
C ARG A 41 -11.04 16.67 1.10
N ILE A 42 -9.76 16.72 0.72
CA ILE A 42 -9.24 17.70 -0.24
C ILE A 42 -9.87 17.49 -1.61
N ILE A 43 -9.87 16.25 -2.10
CA ILE A 43 -10.38 15.93 -3.45
C ILE A 43 -11.90 16.02 -3.50
N ALA A 44 -12.62 15.43 -2.54
CA ALA A 44 -14.08 15.54 -2.48
C ALA A 44 -14.53 17.00 -2.32
N GLY A 45 -13.82 17.80 -1.52
CA GLY A 45 -14.07 19.24 -1.39
C GLY A 45 -13.91 19.98 -2.72
N ARG A 46 -12.88 19.64 -3.51
CA ARG A 46 -12.68 20.23 -4.84
C ARG A 46 -13.78 19.86 -5.82
N VAL A 47 -14.18 18.59 -5.85
CA VAL A 47 -15.33 18.12 -6.65
C VAL A 47 -16.62 18.85 -6.24
N ALA A 48 -16.89 18.96 -4.94
CA ALA A 48 -18.04 19.68 -4.42
C ALA A 48 -18.07 21.17 -4.82
N ASP A 49 -16.91 21.84 -4.79
CA ASP A 49 -16.78 23.24 -5.22
C ASP A 49 -17.09 23.40 -6.72
N ILE A 50 -16.67 22.49 -7.56
CA ILE A 50 -16.97 22.48 -8.99
C ILE A 50 -18.48 22.28 -9.20
N ILE A 51 -19.07 21.30 -8.54
CA ILE A 51 -20.53 21.02 -8.63
C ILE A 51 -21.30 22.27 -8.21
N ARG A 52 -21.05 22.83 -7.03
CA ARG A 52 -21.76 24.02 -6.51
C ARG A 52 -21.59 25.22 -7.42
N THR A 53 -20.37 25.47 -7.92
CA THR A 53 -20.06 26.64 -8.77
C THR A 53 -20.75 26.56 -10.12
N LYS A 54 -20.71 25.41 -10.79
CA LYS A 54 -21.35 25.23 -12.10
C LYS A 54 -22.87 25.21 -11.99
N THR A 55 -23.42 24.49 -11.02
CA THR A 55 -24.85 24.49 -10.74
C THR A 55 -25.40 25.88 -10.48
N ALA A 56 -24.69 26.71 -9.70
CA ALA A 56 -25.08 28.11 -9.45
C ALA A 56 -25.07 28.98 -10.70
N ARG A 57 -24.35 28.58 -11.76
CA ARG A 57 -24.32 29.25 -13.07
C ARG A 57 -25.30 28.65 -14.08
N GLY A 58 -26.06 27.61 -13.70
CA GLY A 58 -26.89 26.86 -14.63
C GLY A 58 -26.11 26.01 -15.63
N GLU A 59 -24.84 25.72 -15.35
CA GLU A 59 -23.94 24.88 -16.15
C GLU A 59 -23.96 23.45 -15.62
N THR A 60 -23.75 22.47 -16.50
CA THR A 60 -23.62 21.04 -16.14
C THR A 60 -22.21 20.73 -15.65
N PRO A 61 -22.00 20.24 -14.43
CA PRO A 61 -20.72 19.72 -13.99
C PRO A 61 -20.40 18.38 -14.65
N VAL A 62 -19.20 18.21 -15.20
CA VAL A 62 -18.76 16.96 -15.85
C VAL A 62 -17.53 16.42 -15.14
N LEU A 63 -17.65 15.21 -14.60
CA LEU A 63 -16.60 14.56 -13.81
C LEU A 63 -16.04 13.35 -14.54
N GLY A 64 -14.73 13.26 -14.62
CA GLY A 64 -13.98 12.06 -15.01
C GLY A 64 -13.61 11.24 -13.79
N LEU A 65 -14.01 9.98 -13.74
CA LEU A 65 -13.88 9.12 -12.57
C LEU A 65 -12.96 7.92 -12.86
N ALA A 66 -12.25 7.49 -11.83
CA ALA A 66 -11.37 6.33 -11.86
C ALA A 66 -11.89 5.21 -10.96
N THR A 67 -11.58 3.97 -11.31
CA THR A 67 -11.77 2.81 -10.44
C THR A 67 -10.51 2.51 -9.60
N GLY A 68 -10.56 1.46 -8.80
CA GLY A 68 -9.44 1.04 -7.95
C GLY A 68 -9.59 1.45 -6.48
N SER A 69 -8.64 1.02 -5.65
CA SER A 69 -8.71 1.20 -4.19
C SER A 69 -8.49 2.65 -3.73
N THR A 70 -7.65 3.40 -4.43
CA THR A 70 -7.23 4.76 -4.00
C THR A 70 -8.39 5.77 -3.97
N PRO A 71 -9.29 5.87 -4.97
CA PRO A 71 -10.37 6.84 -4.97
C PRO A 71 -11.56 6.47 -4.07
N ILE A 72 -11.62 5.27 -3.49
CA ILE A 72 -12.77 4.83 -2.68
C ILE A 72 -13.07 5.78 -1.51
N GLU A 73 -12.06 6.26 -0.80
CA GLU A 73 -12.26 7.18 0.32
C GLU A 73 -12.79 8.54 -0.15
N VAL A 74 -12.40 8.99 -1.36
CA VAL A 74 -12.97 10.19 -1.98
C VAL A 74 -14.46 9.95 -2.25
N TYR A 75 -14.83 8.79 -2.77
CA TYR A 75 -16.23 8.46 -3.05
C TYR A 75 -17.07 8.36 -1.77
N ARG A 76 -16.52 7.78 -0.70
CA ARG A 76 -17.19 7.77 0.61
C ARG A 76 -17.44 9.17 1.15
N GLU A 77 -16.45 10.06 1.02
CA GLU A 77 -16.59 11.45 1.45
C GLU A 77 -17.62 12.20 0.60
N LEU A 78 -17.69 11.98 -0.71
CA LEU A 78 -18.73 12.54 -1.58
C LEU A 78 -20.11 12.05 -1.19
N ILE A 79 -20.27 10.76 -0.84
CA ILE A 79 -21.54 10.20 -0.34
C ILE A 79 -21.91 10.86 1.00
N ARG A 80 -20.95 11.05 1.91
CA ARG A 80 -21.18 11.76 3.18
C ARG A 80 -21.64 13.20 2.93
N MET A 81 -20.94 13.94 2.05
CA MET A 81 -21.31 15.32 1.69
C MET A 81 -22.71 15.39 1.04
N HIS A 82 -23.07 14.38 0.24
CA HIS A 82 -24.44 14.29 -0.30
C HIS A 82 -25.48 14.13 0.81
N ARG A 83 -25.26 13.17 1.72
CA ARG A 83 -26.23 12.81 2.77
C ARG A 83 -26.32 13.82 3.89
N GLU A 84 -25.20 14.42 4.28
CA GLU A 84 -25.10 15.27 5.47
C GLU A 84 -25.04 16.77 5.16
N GLU A 85 -24.51 17.13 3.99
CA GLU A 85 -24.31 18.53 3.57
C GLU A 85 -25.22 18.93 2.40
N GLY A 86 -26.02 18.00 1.86
CA GLY A 86 -26.93 18.28 0.76
C GLY A 86 -26.26 18.56 -0.58
N LEU A 87 -25.06 18.00 -0.84
CA LEU A 87 -24.41 18.09 -2.15
C LEU A 87 -25.27 17.38 -3.20
N ASP A 88 -25.72 18.13 -4.21
CA ASP A 88 -26.67 17.64 -5.22
C ASP A 88 -25.95 17.18 -6.49
N PHE A 89 -26.12 15.89 -6.85
CA PHE A 89 -25.56 15.26 -8.04
C PHE A 89 -26.56 15.13 -9.19
N ALA A 90 -27.81 15.57 -9.05
CA ALA A 90 -28.87 15.34 -10.04
C ALA A 90 -28.55 15.86 -11.45
N ASN A 91 -27.75 16.92 -11.57
CA ASN A 91 -27.32 17.50 -12.85
C ASN A 91 -25.85 17.22 -13.20
N VAL A 92 -25.17 16.40 -12.42
CA VAL A 92 -23.78 16.00 -12.70
C VAL A 92 -23.79 14.96 -13.82
N VAL A 93 -22.82 15.03 -14.73
CA VAL A 93 -22.53 14.00 -15.74
C VAL A 93 -21.17 13.37 -15.40
N THR A 94 -21.07 12.06 -15.51
CA THR A 94 -19.86 11.33 -15.18
C THR A 94 -19.36 10.48 -16.34
N PHE A 95 -18.04 10.46 -16.54
CA PHE A 95 -17.35 9.61 -17.50
C PHE A 95 -16.28 8.80 -16.78
N ASN A 96 -16.33 7.46 -16.90
CA ASN A 96 -15.29 6.60 -16.35
C ASN A 96 -14.15 6.39 -17.36
N LEU A 97 -12.93 6.21 -16.86
CA LEU A 97 -11.72 6.09 -17.68
C LEU A 97 -11.73 4.87 -18.59
N ASP A 98 -12.24 3.75 -18.10
CA ASP A 98 -12.02 2.45 -18.72
C ASP A 98 -13.04 1.39 -18.28
N GLU A 99 -13.04 0.27 -19.00
CA GLU A 99 -13.69 -0.98 -18.65
C GLU A 99 -12.93 -2.14 -19.31
N TYR A 100 -12.90 -3.30 -18.67
CA TYR A 100 -12.38 -4.52 -19.28
C TYR A 100 -13.17 -4.93 -20.54
N PHE A 101 -12.49 -5.60 -21.46
CA PHE A 101 -13.14 -6.06 -22.70
C PHE A 101 -12.72 -7.50 -23.07
N PRO A 102 -13.70 -8.41 -23.36
CA PRO A 102 -15.14 -8.22 -23.13
C PRO A 102 -15.51 -8.25 -21.64
N MET A 103 -16.60 -7.52 -21.26
CA MET A 103 -17.06 -7.48 -19.88
C MET A 103 -18.58 -7.31 -19.80
N ASP A 104 -19.24 -8.19 -19.04
CA ASP A 104 -20.63 -8.03 -18.66
C ASP A 104 -20.76 -6.92 -17.61
N PRO A 105 -21.58 -5.87 -17.82
CA PRO A 105 -21.73 -4.76 -16.89
C PRO A 105 -22.24 -5.15 -15.50
N ASP A 106 -22.87 -6.30 -15.34
CA ASP A 106 -23.33 -6.83 -14.06
C ASP A 106 -22.33 -7.80 -13.41
N SER A 107 -21.24 -8.12 -14.09
CA SER A 107 -20.14 -8.91 -13.52
C SER A 107 -19.58 -8.22 -12.28
N ILE A 108 -19.17 -9.02 -11.28
CA ILE A 108 -18.46 -8.50 -10.08
C ILE A 108 -17.11 -7.86 -10.41
N HIS A 109 -16.58 -8.12 -11.60
CA HIS A 109 -15.30 -7.59 -12.08
C HIS A 109 -15.47 -6.32 -12.92
N SER A 110 -16.74 -5.97 -13.31
CA SER A 110 -17.02 -4.78 -14.10
C SER A 110 -16.74 -3.50 -13.29
N PHE A 111 -16.08 -2.54 -13.91
CA PHE A 111 -15.86 -1.21 -13.35
C PHE A 111 -17.17 -0.43 -13.19
N ARG A 112 -18.13 -0.67 -14.08
CA ARG A 112 -19.47 -0.11 -13.94
C ARG A 112 -20.15 -0.56 -12.65
N ARG A 113 -20.09 -1.86 -12.33
CA ARG A 113 -20.60 -2.38 -11.06
C ARG A 113 -19.82 -1.85 -9.87
N PHE A 114 -18.48 -1.78 -9.97
CA PHE A 114 -17.63 -1.20 -8.94
C PHE A 114 -18.09 0.23 -8.59
N MET A 115 -18.31 1.08 -9.58
CA MET A 115 -18.71 2.47 -9.35
C MET A 115 -20.14 2.56 -8.79
N ARG A 116 -21.04 1.70 -9.22
CA ARG A 116 -22.38 1.63 -8.63
C ARG A 116 -22.31 1.34 -7.13
N GLU A 117 -21.57 0.31 -6.73
CA GLU A 117 -21.43 -0.10 -5.34
C GLU A 117 -20.67 0.91 -4.46
N ASN A 118 -19.70 1.67 -5.03
CA ASN A 118 -18.82 2.54 -4.27
C ASN A 118 -19.20 4.03 -4.29
N LEU A 119 -20.05 4.45 -5.25
CA LEU A 119 -20.47 5.86 -5.38
C LEU A 119 -21.94 6.00 -5.77
N PHE A 120 -22.35 5.44 -6.92
CA PHE A 120 -23.60 5.86 -7.55
C PHE A 120 -24.85 5.47 -6.75
N ASP A 121 -24.89 4.30 -6.12
CA ASP A 121 -25.99 3.87 -5.24
C ASP A 121 -26.07 4.72 -3.95
N GLY A 122 -25.05 5.51 -3.65
CA GLY A 122 -24.97 6.35 -2.46
C GLY A 122 -25.37 7.82 -2.67
N ILE A 123 -25.59 8.26 -3.92
CA ILE A 123 -25.87 9.65 -4.33
C ILE A 123 -27.09 9.71 -5.27
N ASN A 124 -27.58 10.91 -5.57
CA ASN A 124 -28.76 11.11 -6.43
C ASN A 124 -28.42 11.37 -7.92
N LEU A 125 -27.34 10.74 -8.41
CA LEU A 125 -26.96 10.85 -9.83
C LEU A 125 -28.00 10.16 -10.74
N ARG A 126 -28.39 10.82 -11.82
CA ARG A 126 -29.35 10.25 -12.78
C ARG A 126 -28.68 9.18 -13.64
N PRO A 127 -29.32 8.01 -13.88
CA PRO A 127 -28.75 6.94 -14.66
C PRO A 127 -28.31 7.33 -16.08
N GLU A 128 -29.04 8.24 -16.73
CA GLU A 128 -28.74 8.76 -18.06
C GLU A 128 -27.48 9.62 -18.12
N ASN A 129 -26.99 10.08 -16.96
CA ASN A 129 -25.78 10.90 -16.83
C ASN A 129 -24.53 10.08 -16.49
N ILE A 130 -24.65 8.75 -16.45
CA ILE A 130 -23.57 7.83 -16.13
C ILE A 130 -23.03 7.19 -17.39
N HIS A 131 -21.81 7.56 -17.79
CA HIS A 131 -21.19 7.06 -19.00
C HIS A 131 -19.98 6.16 -18.68
N PHE A 132 -19.93 5.02 -19.38
CA PHE A 132 -18.84 4.06 -19.36
C PHE A 132 -18.50 3.63 -20.79
N PRO A 133 -17.24 3.30 -21.08
CA PRO A 133 -16.93 2.49 -22.24
C PRO A 133 -17.67 1.15 -22.15
N ARG A 134 -18.37 0.73 -23.19
CA ARG A 134 -19.19 -0.48 -23.15
C ARG A 134 -18.35 -1.72 -23.44
N GLY A 135 -18.02 -2.48 -22.39
CA GLY A 135 -17.34 -3.77 -22.51
C GLY A 135 -18.20 -4.91 -23.04
N ASP A 136 -19.52 -4.71 -23.19
CA ASP A 136 -20.50 -5.72 -23.61
C ASP A 136 -20.86 -5.66 -25.12
N VAL A 137 -20.24 -4.76 -25.90
CA VAL A 137 -20.48 -4.68 -27.34
C VAL A 137 -19.74 -5.79 -28.12
N PRO A 138 -20.26 -6.22 -29.29
CA PRO A 138 -19.54 -7.11 -30.19
C PRO A 138 -18.18 -6.54 -30.61
N ARG A 139 -17.22 -7.44 -30.88
CA ARG A 139 -15.84 -7.04 -31.24
C ARG A 139 -15.76 -6.11 -32.45
N ASP A 140 -16.61 -6.31 -33.44
CA ASP A 140 -16.69 -5.53 -34.68
C ASP A 140 -17.35 -4.14 -34.47
N GLU A 141 -18.05 -3.91 -33.36
CA GLU A 141 -18.68 -2.64 -33.02
C GLU A 141 -17.85 -1.78 -32.06
N VAL A 142 -16.77 -2.33 -31.48
CA VAL A 142 -16.04 -1.66 -30.39
C VAL A 142 -15.34 -0.36 -30.84
N GLU A 143 -14.88 -0.26 -32.09
CA GLU A 143 -14.29 0.97 -32.61
C GLU A 143 -15.33 2.08 -32.72
N ALA A 144 -16.56 1.75 -33.19
CA ALA A 144 -17.67 2.69 -33.24
C ALA A 144 -18.09 3.13 -31.83
N GLU A 145 -18.06 2.22 -30.87
CA GLU A 145 -18.30 2.52 -29.46
C GLU A 145 -17.27 3.52 -28.89
N CYS A 146 -15.99 3.33 -29.20
CA CYS A 146 -14.94 4.27 -28.77
C CYS A 146 -15.16 5.68 -29.35
N VAL A 147 -15.55 5.77 -30.63
CA VAL A 147 -15.88 7.06 -31.27
C VAL A 147 -17.11 7.70 -30.62
N ARG A 148 -18.17 6.92 -30.36
CA ARG A 148 -19.37 7.38 -29.66
C ARG A 148 -19.02 7.94 -28.28
N TYR A 149 -18.17 7.27 -27.54
CA TYR A 149 -17.76 7.70 -26.21
C TYR A 149 -17.02 9.06 -26.24
N GLU A 150 -16.16 9.28 -27.20
CA GLU A 150 -15.48 10.56 -27.42
C GLU A 150 -16.47 11.68 -27.81
N GLU A 151 -17.51 11.34 -28.60
CA GLU A 151 -18.56 12.27 -28.97
C GLU A 151 -19.41 12.68 -27.76
N GLU A 152 -19.79 11.73 -26.91
CA GLU A 152 -20.54 12.00 -25.66
C GLU A 152 -19.75 12.94 -24.72
N ILE A 153 -18.43 12.72 -24.55
CA ILE A 153 -17.58 13.63 -23.76
C ILE A 153 -17.61 15.05 -24.36
N ARG A 154 -17.54 15.17 -25.67
CA ARG A 154 -17.54 16.45 -26.38
C ARG A 154 -18.89 17.15 -26.30
N GLU A 155 -19.98 16.42 -26.45
CA GLU A 155 -21.37 16.93 -26.32
C GLU A 155 -21.68 17.39 -24.89
N ALA A 156 -21.15 16.72 -23.87
CA ALA A 156 -21.23 17.14 -22.46
C ALA A 156 -20.40 18.41 -22.18
N GLY A 157 -19.64 18.91 -23.15
CA GLY A 157 -18.79 20.11 -23.04
C GLY A 157 -17.40 19.85 -22.50
N GLY A 158 -16.94 18.59 -22.47
CA GLY A 158 -15.65 18.14 -21.95
C GLY A 158 -15.61 18.02 -20.44
N ILE A 159 -14.61 17.33 -19.92
CA ILE A 159 -14.45 17.00 -18.50
C ILE A 159 -13.95 18.22 -17.71
N ASP A 160 -14.64 18.57 -16.64
CA ASP A 160 -14.24 19.66 -15.74
C ASP A 160 -13.14 19.26 -14.75
N PHE A 161 -13.26 18.04 -14.22
CA PHE A 161 -12.33 17.49 -13.23
C PHE A 161 -12.15 16.00 -13.45
N GLN A 162 -10.91 15.59 -13.73
CA GLN A 162 -10.55 14.20 -13.94
C GLN A 162 -9.78 13.65 -12.74
N ILE A 163 -10.31 12.60 -12.14
CA ILE A 163 -9.61 11.81 -11.13
C ILE A 163 -8.83 10.71 -11.85
N LEU A 164 -7.54 10.54 -11.50
CA LEU A 164 -6.68 9.49 -12.01
C LEU A 164 -6.06 8.69 -10.86
N GLY A 165 -5.89 7.39 -11.07
CA GLY A 165 -4.89 6.58 -10.38
C GLY A 165 -3.62 6.45 -11.22
N ILE A 166 -2.61 5.76 -10.69
CA ILE A 166 -1.39 5.39 -11.43
C ILE A 166 -1.10 3.90 -11.24
N GLY A 167 -0.90 3.19 -12.35
CA GLY A 167 -0.45 1.80 -12.32
C GLY A 167 1.04 1.67 -12.02
N LYS A 168 1.53 0.45 -11.79
CA LYS A 168 2.97 0.18 -11.55
C LYS A 168 3.82 0.43 -12.78
N THR A 169 3.28 0.24 -13.96
CA THR A 169 3.92 0.58 -15.24
C THR A 169 3.96 2.09 -15.49
N GLY A 170 3.22 2.87 -14.70
CA GLY A 170 3.05 4.31 -14.90
C GLY A 170 1.90 4.66 -15.82
N HIS A 171 1.01 3.72 -16.11
CA HIS A 171 -0.19 3.98 -16.87
C HIS A 171 -1.21 4.83 -16.09
N VAL A 172 -2.01 5.60 -16.81
CA VAL A 172 -3.20 6.31 -16.35
C VAL A 172 -4.39 5.84 -17.17
N GLY A 173 -5.50 5.46 -16.51
CA GLY A 173 -6.43 4.53 -17.13
C GLY A 173 -5.69 3.26 -17.50
N PHE A 174 -6.00 2.62 -18.61
CA PHE A 174 -5.18 1.53 -19.15
C PHE A 174 -4.24 2.00 -20.29
N ASN A 175 -3.75 3.25 -20.25
CA ASN A 175 -2.73 3.70 -21.19
C ASN A 175 -1.37 3.09 -20.85
N GLU A 176 -1.18 1.83 -21.22
CA GLU A 176 0.03 1.04 -20.98
C GLU A 176 1.26 1.62 -21.66
N PRO A 177 2.50 1.20 -21.29
CA PRO A 177 3.74 1.61 -21.92
C PRO A 177 3.67 1.52 -23.45
N GLY A 178 4.07 2.60 -24.12
CA GLY A 178 3.97 2.77 -25.58
C GLY A 178 2.73 3.56 -26.03
N SER A 179 1.83 3.95 -25.11
CA SER A 179 0.71 4.83 -25.47
C SER A 179 1.20 6.23 -25.83
N GLY A 180 0.86 6.71 -27.04
CA GLY A 180 1.23 8.05 -27.52
C GLY A 180 0.36 9.14 -26.87
N VAL A 181 0.90 10.38 -26.84
CA VAL A 181 0.21 11.54 -26.28
C VAL A 181 -1.08 11.90 -27.02
N GLU A 182 -1.14 11.59 -28.31
CA GLU A 182 -2.28 11.86 -29.21
C GLU A 182 -3.35 10.77 -29.15
N SER A 183 -3.16 9.72 -28.37
CA SER A 183 -4.10 8.59 -28.33
C SER A 183 -5.48 9.00 -27.83
N ARG A 184 -6.52 8.48 -28.50
CA ARG A 184 -7.94 8.62 -28.14
C ARG A 184 -8.47 7.35 -27.50
N THR A 185 -9.73 7.36 -27.12
CA THR A 185 -10.41 6.17 -26.57
C THR A 185 -10.31 5.00 -27.54
N ARG A 186 -9.85 3.86 -27.06
CA ARG A 186 -9.54 2.69 -27.88
C ARG A 186 -9.49 1.41 -27.07
N VAL A 187 -9.54 0.29 -27.77
CA VAL A 187 -9.15 -1.02 -27.20
C VAL A 187 -7.63 -1.08 -27.08
N ILE A 188 -7.16 -1.61 -25.98
CA ILE A 188 -5.74 -1.84 -25.72
C ILE A 188 -5.52 -3.23 -25.14
N ALA A 189 -4.41 -3.88 -25.50
CA ALA A 189 -3.95 -5.09 -24.81
C ALA A 189 -3.34 -4.69 -23.46
N LEU A 190 -3.76 -5.37 -22.40
CA LEU A 190 -3.24 -5.14 -21.05
C LEU A 190 -1.83 -5.72 -20.90
N ASP A 191 -0.94 -4.94 -20.28
CA ASP A 191 0.39 -5.41 -19.91
C ASP A 191 0.31 -6.62 -18.98
N THR A 192 1.26 -7.53 -19.08
CA THR A 192 1.33 -8.72 -18.24
C THR A 192 1.38 -8.34 -16.75
N LEU A 193 2.09 -7.25 -16.39
CA LEU A 193 2.15 -6.75 -15.03
C LEU A 193 0.79 -6.26 -14.56
N THR A 194 0.05 -5.53 -15.40
CA THR A 194 -1.30 -5.06 -15.09
C THR A 194 -2.27 -6.23 -14.87
N ARG A 195 -2.20 -7.27 -15.72
CA ARG A 195 -3.01 -8.47 -15.54
C ARG A 195 -2.64 -9.23 -14.27
N ARG A 196 -1.36 -9.37 -13.95
CA ARG A 196 -0.91 -9.97 -12.69
C ARG A 196 -1.37 -9.17 -11.47
N ASP A 197 -1.35 -7.85 -11.52
CA ASP A 197 -1.84 -6.99 -10.44
C ASP A 197 -3.35 -7.16 -10.22
N ALA A 198 -4.12 -7.40 -11.28
CA ALA A 198 -5.56 -7.64 -11.21
C ALA A 198 -5.92 -9.11 -10.86
N ALA A 199 -4.98 -10.05 -10.99
CA ALA A 199 -5.22 -11.49 -10.81
C ALA A 199 -5.93 -11.85 -9.48
N PRO A 200 -5.61 -11.23 -8.32
CA PRO A 200 -6.33 -11.49 -7.08
C PRO A 200 -7.84 -11.16 -7.16
N ASP A 201 -8.20 -10.08 -7.83
CA ASP A 201 -9.59 -9.66 -7.98
C ASP A 201 -10.37 -10.58 -8.93
N PHE A 202 -9.66 -11.26 -9.84
CA PHE A 202 -10.21 -12.22 -10.80
C PHE A 202 -10.04 -13.69 -10.40
N PHE A 203 -9.50 -13.96 -9.19
CA PHE A 203 -9.24 -15.34 -8.70
C PHE A 203 -8.30 -16.15 -9.61
N GLY A 204 -7.38 -15.48 -10.28
CA GLY A 204 -6.37 -16.06 -11.15
C GLY A 204 -6.07 -15.17 -12.37
N GLU A 205 -4.80 -15.15 -12.81
CA GLU A 205 -4.37 -14.35 -13.98
C GLU A 205 -5.05 -14.80 -15.27
N GLU A 206 -5.35 -16.09 -15.37
CA GLU A 206 -6.06 -16.71 -16.49
C GLU A 206 -7.49 -16.19 -16.68
N ASN A 207 -8.09 -15.66 -15.63
CA ASN A 207 -9.45 -15.10 -15.65
C ASN A 207 -9.46 -13.59 -15.95
N VAL A 208 -8.32 -12.92 -15.91
CA VAL A 208 -8.22 -11.49 -16.22
C VAL A 208 -8.32 -11.30 -17.73
N PRO A 209 -9.23 -10.44 -18.22
CA PRO A 209 -9.30 -10.12 -19.64
C PRO A 209 -7.94 -9.66 -20.18
N ILE A 210 -7.64 -10.00 -21.42
CA ILE A 210 -6.40 -9.57 -22.10
C ILE A 210 -6.49 -8.18 -22.70
N GLU A 211 -7.69 -7.63 -22.81
CA GLU A 211 -7.96 -6.34 -23.40
C GLU A 211 -8.83 -5.48 -22.50
N ALA A 212 -8.79 -4.17 -22.74
CA ALA A 212 -9.66 -3.19 -22.12
C ALA A 212 -9.96 -2.06 -23.09
N ILE A 213 -11.08 -1.35 -22.85
CA ILE A 213 -11.37 -0.08 -23.51
C ILE A 213 -10.95 1.02 -22.54
N THR A 214 -10.15 1.98 -23.00
CA THR A 214 -9.66 3.07 -22.15
C THR A 214 -9.70 4.42 -22.87
N MET A 215 -10.04 5.49 -22.12
CA MET A 215 -9.78 6.85 -22.59
C MET A 215 -8.30 6.98 -22.97
N GLY A 216 -8.03 7.60 -24.13
CA GLY A 216 -6.67 7.88 -24.56
C GLY A 216 -6.01 9.01 -23.76
N VAL A 217 -4.70 9.13 -23.90
CA VAL A 217 -3.93 10.19 -23.23
C VAL A 217 -4.43 11.58 -23.63
N ALA A 218 -4.67 11.81 -24.93
CA ALA A 218 -5.21 13.09 -25.41
C ALA A 218 -6.57 13.43 -24.79
N THR A 219 -7.47 12.44 -24.70
CA THR A 219 -8.79 12.63 -24.09
C THR A 219 -8.67 13.02 -22.61
N ILE A 220 -7.76 12.37 -21.87
CA ILE A 220 -7.47 12.70 -20.46
C ILE A 220 -6.89 14.13 -20.35
N LEU A 221 -5.94 14.50 -21.20
CA LEU A 221 -5.29 15.82 -21.18
C LEU A 221 -6.20 16.98 -21.61
N GLU A 222 -7.34 16.70 -22.24
CA GLU A 222 -8.37 17.71 -22.54
C GLU A 222 -9.24 18.09 -21.33
N ALA A 223 -9.16 17.37 -20.21
CA ALA A 223 -9.83 17.75 -18.97
C ALA A 223 -9.33 19.13 -18.48
N ARG A 224 -10.20 19.93 -17.86
CA ARG A 224 -9.83 21.26 -17.39
C ARG A 224 -8.92 21.24 -16.17
N GLU A 225 -9.12 20.27 -15.28
CA GLU A 225 -8.32 20.05 -14.08
C GLU A 225 -8.13 18.54 -13.88
N ILE A 226 -6.94 18.12 -13.50
CA ILE A 226 -6.58 16.73 -13.28
C ILE A 226 -6.01 16.53 -11.89
N ALA A 227 -6.55 15.56 -11.14
CA ALA A 227 -6.00 15.10 -9.89
C ALA A 227 -5.54 13.65 -10.02
N LEU A 228 -4.22 13.42 -10.00
CA LEU A 228 -3.67 12.06 -9.92
C LEU A 228 -3.45 11.70 -8.46
N LEU A 229 -4.01 10.57 -8.06
CA LEU A 229 -4.01 10.06 -6.70
C LEU A 229 -3.10 8.84 -6.59
N ALA A 230 -2.17 8.85 -5.63
CA ALA A 230 -1.36 7.66 -5.37
C ALA A 230 -1.05 7.51 -3.88
N THR A 231 -1.16 6.28 -3.39
CA THR A 231 -0.89 5.89 -2.01
C THR A 231 -0.03 4.64 -1.94
N GLY A 232 0.80 4.57 -0.91
CA GLY A 232 1.63 3.41 -0.63
C GLY A 232 3.01 3.43 -1.30
N GLU A 233 3.99 2.87 -0.59
CA GLU A 233 5.39 2.86 -0.99
C GLU A 233 5.66 2.11 -2.31
N HIS A 234 4.81 1.12 -2.63
CA HIS A 234 4.90 0.39 -3.90
C HIS A 234 4.71 1.29 -5.14
N LYS A 235 4.19 2.51 -4.97
CA LYS A 235 4.07 3.54 -6.01
C LYS A 235 5.26 4.50 -6.04
N ALA A 236 6.12 4.54 -5.02
CA ALA A 236 7.13 5.57 -4.86
C ALA A 236 8.09 5.68 -6.07
N ALA A 237 8.57 4.56 -6.59
CA ALA A 237 9.48 4.55 -7.73
C ALA A 237 8.84 5.09 -9.01
N ILE A 238 7.60 4.70 -9.29
CA ILE A 238 6.89 5.15 -10.49
C ILE A 238 6.44 6.61 -10.36
N ILE A 239 6.07 7.06 -9.16
CA ILE A 239 5.77 8.47 -8.87
C ILE A 239 7.01 9.33 -9.11
N LYS A 240 8.19 8.93 -8.63
CA LYS A 240 9.44 9.65 -8.94
C LYS A 240 9.66 9.79 -10.44
N ARG A 241 9.48 8.70 -11.21
CA ARG A 241 9.61 8.74 -12.67
C ARG A 241 8.56 9.67 -13.30
N ALA A 242 7.31 9.63 -12.84
CA ALA A 242 6.22 10.45 -13.36
C ALA A 242 6.41 11.95 -13.06
N VAL A 243 6.94 12.29 -11.87
CA VAL A 243 7.07 13.68 -11.39
C VAL A 243 8.39 14.33 -11.78
N GLU A 244 9.51 13.61 -11.65
CA GLU A 244 10.86 14.14 -11.85
C GLU A 244 11.53 13.66 -13.15
N GLY A 245 11.05 12.55 -13.72
CA GLY A 245 11.61 11.95 -14.93
C GLY A 245 11.33 12.74 -16.20
N PRO A 246 11.96 12.38 -17.33
CA PRO A 246 11.59 12.93 -18.63
C PRO A 246 10.22 12.43 -19.06
N ILE A 247 9.54 13.20 -19.92
CA ILE A 247 8.33 12.76 -20.60
C ILE A 247 8.68 11.58 -21.50
N SER A 248 7.95 10.48 -21.36
CA SER A 248 8.19 9.25 -22.11
C SER A 248 6.90 8.44 -22.28
N PRO A 249 6.69 7.84 -23.46
CA PRO A 249 5.59 6.90 -23.67
C PRO A 249 5.69 5.64 -22.78
N ASP A 250 6.87 5.33 -22.24
CA ASP A 250 7.05 4.22 -21.29
C ASP A 250 6.40 4.46 -19.93
N VAL A 251 6.01 5.72 -19.64
CA VAL A 251 5.33 6.13 -18.41
C VAL A 251 4.30 7.19 -18.77
N ALA A 252 3.11 6.77 -19.15
CA ALA A 252 2.06 7.67 -19.64
C ALA A 252 1.74 8.82 -18.65
N ALA A 253 1.84 8.57 -17.34
CA ALA A 253 1.68 9.61 -16.32
C ALA A 253 2.64 10.80 -16.48
N THR A 254 3.77 10.66 -17.19
CA THR A 254 4.70 11.77 -17.44
C THR A 254 4.11 12.85 -18.35
N TYR A 255 3.14 12.52 -19.21
CA TYR A 255 2.46 13.50 -20.06
C TYR A 255 1.70 14.56 -19.25
N LEU A 256 1.30 14.25 -18.01
CA LEU A 256 0.66 15.21 -17.11
C LEU A 256 1.57 16.39 -16.73
N GLN A 257 2.90 16.28 -16.94
CA GLN A 257 3.84 17.40 -16.74
C GLN A 257 3.54 18.60 -17.66
N GLU A 258 2.92 18.38 -18.82
CA GLU A 258 2.56 19.44 -19.79
C GLU A 258 1.16 19.98 -19.57
N HIS A 259 0.33 19.34 -18.73
CA HIS A 259 -1.02 19.80 -18.47
C HIS A 259 -1.01 21.06 -17.59
N PRO A 260 -1.79 22.12 -17.96
CA PRO A 260 -1.74 23.40 -17.25
C PRO A 260 -2.28 23.36 -15.81
N ASP A 261 -3.13 22.41 -15.48
CA ASP A 261 -3.80 22.29 -14.18
C ASP A 261 -3.89 20.82 -13.72
N ALA A 262 -2.76 20.09 -13.77
CA ALA A 262 -2.62 18.77 -13.18
C ALA A 262 -1.88 18.84 -11.84
N THR A 263 -2.33 18.09 -10.85
CA THR A 263 -1.70 17.97 -9.53
C THR A 263 -1.67 16.52 -9.07
N PHE A 264 -0.51 16.10 -8.57
CA PHE A 264 -0.34 14.79 -7.94
C PHE A 264 -0.60 14.90 -6.45
N TYR A 265 -1.53 14.14 -5.95
CA TYR A 265 -1.86 14.03 -4.52
C TYR A 265 -1.32 12.70 -4.01
N LEU A 266 -0.40 12.76 -3.07
CA LEU A 266 0.38 11.62 -2.61
C LEU A 266 0.30 11.49 -1.09
N ASP A 267 0.30 10.27 -0.56
CA ASP A 267 0.71 10.05 0.82
C ASP A 267 2.25 10.06 0.94
N HIS A 268 2.75 10.08 2.16
CA HIS A 268 4.20 10.08 2.40
C HIS A 268 4.89 8.86 1.82
N ALA A 269 4.22 7.70 1.84
CA ALA A 269 4.78 6.45 1.33
C ALA A 269 4.93 6.49 -0.20
N ALA A 270 3.93 6.98 -0.94
CA ALA A 270 4.04 7.15 -2.39
C ALA A 270 5.04 8.24 -2.78
N ALA A 271 5.27 9.23 -1.92
CA ALA A 271 6.23 10.32 -2.12
C ALA A 271 7.67 9.96 -1.70
N ALA A 272 7.91 8.81 -1.06
CA ALA A 272 9.17 8.47 -0.39
C ALA A 272 10.42 8.57 -1.28
N GLU A 273 10.29 8.30 -2.58
CA GLU A 273 11.40 8.38 -3.53
C GLU A 273 11.60 9.77 -4.18
N LEU A 274 10.68 10.72 -3.98
CA LEU A 274 10.87 12.08 -4.49
C LEU A 274 12.11 12.72 -3.86
N THR A 275 12.86 13.48 -4.67
CA THR A 275 14.12 14.08 -4.22
C THR A 275 13.95 14.96 -2.99
N ARG A 276 12.86 15.74 -2.91
CA ARG A 276 12.59 16.58 -1.73
C ARG A 276 12.27 15.79 -0.46
N VAL A 277 11.85 14.53 -0.59
CA VAL A 277 11.56 13.64 0.55
C VAL A 277 12.78 12.80 0.90
N LYS A 278 13.39 12.14 -0.10
CA LYS A 278 14.50 11.22 0.11
C LYS A 278 15.82 11.94 0.45
N THR A 279 16.10 13.04 -0.26
CA THR A 279 17.37 13.78 -0.17
C THR A 279 17.11 15.29 -0.17
N PRO A 280 16.37 15.82 0.84
CA PRO A 280 15.90 17.22 0.84
C PRO A 280 17.04 18.24 0.77
N TRP A 281 18.21 17.95 1.29
CA TRP A 281 19.42 18.80 1.21
C TRP A 281 19.91 19.06 -0.21
N VAL A 282 19.50 18.25 -1.18
CA VAL A 282 19.86 18.43 -2.61
C VAL A 282 18.99 19.50 -3.27
N VAL A 283 17.81 19.80 -2.73
CA VAL A 283 16.86 20.75 -3.32
C VAL A 283 16.70 22.04 -2.53
N GLY A 284 17.15 22.09 -1.29
CA GLY A 284 17.04 23.30 -0.46
C GLY A 284 17.75 23.20 0.88
N GLU A 285 17.63 24.26 1.67
CA GLU A 285 18.11 24.28 3.05
C GLU A 285 17.27 23.33 3.92
N VAL A 286 17.92 22.64 4.84
CA VAL A 286 17.29 21.71 5.77
C VAL A 286 17.69 22.00 7.21
N THR A 287 16.76 21.74 8.13
CA THR A 287 17.09 21.69 9.56
C THR A 287 17.62 20.29 9.88
N TRP A 288 18.90 20.19 10.20
CA TRP A 288 19.54 18.90 10.46
C TRP A 288 19.07 18.30 11.78
N THR A 289 18.36 17.18 11.69
CA THR A 289 18.09 16.26 12.81
C THR A 289 19.06 15.09 12.75
N ARG A 290 19.15 14.32 13.83
CA ARG A 290 20.04 13.14 13.87
C ARG A 290 19.66 12.10 12.81
N GLU A 291 18.38 11.87 12.60
CA GLU A 291 17.86 10.96 11.58
C GLU A 291 18.27 11.43 10.17
N LEU A 292 18.16 12.73 9.92
CA LEU A 292 18.51 13.29 8.62
C LEU A 292 20.04 13.24 8.37
N GLU A 293 20.86 13.45 9.42
CA GLU A 293 22.31 13.28 9.34
C GLU A 293 22.70 11.84 9.00
N ILE A 294 22.12 10.84 9.67
CA ILE A 294 22.34 9.42 9.38
C ILE A 294 21.94 9.09 7.94
N ARG A 295 20.75 9.54 7.51
CA ARG A 295 20.27 9.32 6.14
C ARG A 295 21.19 9.96 5.11
N ALA A 296 21.65 11.18 5.37
CA ALA A 296 22.54 11.89 4.46
C ALA A 296 23.90 11.16 4.28
N LEU A 297 24.46 10.61 5.34
CA LEU A 297 25.74 9.90 5.26
C LEU A 297 25.61 8.51 4.62
N ILE A 298 24.53 7.80 4.89
CA ILE A 298 24.21 6.54 4.19
C ILE A 298 24.07 6.81 2.69
N TRP A 299 23.31 7.85 2.31
CA TRP A 299 23.16 8.25 0.92
C TRP A 299 24.48 8.72 0.30
N LEU A 300 25.28 9.51 1.01
CA LEU A 300 26.58 9.96 0.53
C LEU A 300 27.55 8.79 0.31
N SER A 301 27.54 7.82 1.21
CA SER A 301 28.30 6.57 1.07
C SER A 301 27.89 5.80 -0.19
N ASP A 302 26.58 5.71 -0.46
CA ASP A 302 26.06 5.03 -1.64
C ASP A 302 26.48 5.71 -2.94
N VAL A 303 26.26 7.02 -3.06
CA VAL A 303 26.56 7.75 -4.31
C VAL A 303 28.06 7.89 -4.61
N THR A 304 28.90 7.86 -3.57
CA THR A 304 30.36 7.93 -3.72
C THR A 304 31.02 6.55 -3.81
N GLY A 305 30.32 5.48 -3.40
CA GLY A 305 30.89 4.14 -3.26
C GLY A 305 31.94 4.02 -2.15
N LYS A 306 32.02 5.00 -1.23
CA LYS A 306 32.95 5.03 -0.12
C LYS A 306 32.26 4.63 1.18
N SER A 307 32.93 3.83 2.02
CA SER A 307 32.44 3.59 3.39
C SER A 307 32.39 4.88 4.22
N ILE A 308 31.50 4.94 5.20
CA ILE A 308 31.23 6.15 6.00
C ILE A 308 32.51 6.79 6.56
N LEU A 309 33.41 5.99 7.11
CA LEU A 309 34.64 6.51 7.70
C LEU A 309 35.66 7.04 6.67
N LYS A 310 35.46 6.75 5.38
CA LYS A 310 36.33 7.21 4.27
C LYS A 310 35.74 8.43 3.54
N LEU A 311 34.58 8.90 3.92
CA LEU A 311 33.99 10.11 3.35
C LEU A 311 34.83 11.33 3.73
N ASP A 312 35.21 12.12 2.73
CA ASP A 312 36.08 13.28 2.89
C ASP A 312 35.35 14.62 2.64
N GLN A 313 36.07 15.71 2.78
CA GLN A 313 35.50 17.05 2.66
C GLN A 313 35.01 17.35 1.23
N GLN A 314 35.64 16.75 0.21
CA GLN A 314 35.25 16.94 -1.17
C GLN A 314 33.92 16.25 -1.44
N ASP A 315 33.71 15.02 -0.93
CA ASP A 315 32.43 14.29 -1.05
C ASP A 315 31.26 15.13 -0.53
N TYR A 316 31.41 15.73 0.64
CA TYR A 316 30.37 16.59 1.23
C TYR A 316 30.06 17.84 0.39
N ARG A 317 31.09 18.48 -0.17
CA ARG A 317 30.92 19.69 -0.99
C ARG A 317 30.24 19.40 -2.32
N GLU A 318 30.67 18.33 -2.99
CA GLU A 318 30.13 17.95 -4.30
C GLU A 318 28.68 17.48 -4.21
N HIS A 319 28.26 16.99 -3.02
CA HIS A 319 26.92 16.42 -2.82
C HIS A 319 26.00 17.30 -1.94
N HIS A 320 26.22 18.62 -1.93
CA HIS A 320 25.35 19.60 -1.28
C HIS A 320 25.27 19.50 0.26
N LEU A 321 26.26 18.88 0.92
CA LEU A 321 26.32 18.71 2.37
C LEU A 321 27.26 19.71 3.08
N SER A 322 27.55 20.84 2.43
CA SER A 322 28.44 21.88 2.99
C SER A 322 27.95 22.45 4.32
N SER A 323 26.63 22.46 4.56
CA SER A 323 26.04 22.88 5.83
C SER A 323 26.40 21.97 7.01
N LEU A 324 26.58 20.65 6.76
CA LEU A 324 27.11 19.72 7.77
C LEU A 324 28.58 20.00 8.06
N LEU A 325 29.40 20.30 7.04
CA LEU A 325 30.78 20.73 7.26
C LEU A 325 30.86 22.01 8.11
N ALA A 326 29.98 22.97 7.86
CA ALA A 326 29.92 24.18 8.66
C ALA A 326 29.56 23.88 10.13
N ARG A 327 28.68 22.91 10.36
CA ARG A 327 28.24 22.51 11.71
C ARG A 327 29.30 21.72 12.48
N TYR A 328 30.01 20.80 11.82
CA TYR A 328 30.95 19.87 12.46
C TYR A 328 32.44 20.26 12.27
N GLY A 329 32.73 21.26 11.47
CA GLY A 329 34.11 21.71 11.14
C GLY A 329 34.83 20.80 10.16
N SER A 330 34.63 19.48 10.24
CA SER A 330 35.25 18.48 9.34
C SER A 330 34.36 17.21 9.28
N PRO A 331 34.56 16.30 8.28
CA PRO A 331 33.81 15.06 8.16
C PRO A 331 33.97 14.09 9.32
N GLY A 332 35.22 13.97 9.87
CA GLY A 332 35.60 12.94 10.83
C GLY A 332 34.70 12.77 12.04
N PRO A 333 34.32 13.85 12.77
CA PRO A 333 33.42 13.76 13.91
C PRO A 333 32.09 13.14 13.55
N LEU A 334 31.41 13.67 12.53
CA LEU A 334 30.08 13.19 12.09
C LEU A 334 30.17 11.75 11.53
N ASN A 335 31.18 11.46 10.70
CA ASN A 335 31.40 10.11 10.17
C ASN A 335 31.51 9.09 11.30
N GLY A 336 32.37 9.38 12.32
CA GLY A 336 32.55 8.53 13.47
C GLY A 336 31.27 8.35 14.30
N GLU A 337 30.55 9.41 14.55
CA GLU A 337 29.30 9.36 15.28
C GLU A 337 28.21 8.52 14.55
N VAL A 338 28.04 8.72 13.23
CA VAL A 338 27.06 7.95 12.44
C VAL A 338 27.47 6.48 12.36
N PHE A 339 28.75 6.20 12.12
CA PHE A 339 29.28 4.82 12.11
C PHE A 339 28.97 4.10 13.42
N ASN A 340 29.32 4.72 14.57
CA ASN A 340 29.06 4.15 15.89
C ASN A 340 27.57 4.00 16.19
N ALA A 341 26.73 4.94 15.75
CA ALA A 341 25.30 4.83 15.91
C ALA A 341 24.75 3.62 15.14
N LEU A 342 25.16 3.38 13.90
CA LEU A 342 24.76 2.21 13.12
C LEU A 342 25.28 0.90 13.73
N LEU A 343 26.54 0.88 14.16
CA LEU A 343 27.14 -0.30 14.81
C LEU A 343 26.38 -0.66 16.11
N SER A 344 25.93 0.32 16.88
CA SER A 344 25.17 0.10 18.11
C SER A 344 23.80 -0.53 17.90
N ARG A 345 23.21 -0.37 16.69
CA ARG A 345 21.92 -0.98 16.30
C ARG A 345 22.02 -2.48 16.07
N VAL A 346 23.21 -3.01 15.78
CA VAL A 346 23.40 -4.44 15.55
C VAL A 346 23.31 -5.19 16.87
N ARG A 347 22.33 -6.10 16.97
CA ARG A 347 22.06 -6.90 18.18
C ARG A 347 22.15 -8.39 17.88
N GLY A 348 23.24 -9.02 18.33
CA GLY A 348 23.33 -10.47 18.37
C GLY A 348 22.39 -11.06 19.44
N LYS A 349 22.23 -12.40 19.43
CA LYS A 349 21.32 -13.16 20.29
C LYS A 349 21.34 -12.74 21.76
N SER A 350 22.52 -12.53 22.36
CA SER A 350 22.68 -12.16 23.78
C SER A 350 22.15 -10.76 24.15
N ARG A 351 21.87 -9.91 23.17
CA ARG A 351 21.30 -8.56 23.35
C ARG A 351 19.81 -8.46 23.03
N LEU A 352 19.18 -9.59 22.71
CA LEU A 352 17.74 -9.72 22.49
C LEU A 352 17.02 -10.12 23.79
N PRO A 353 15.70 -9.97 23.90
CA PRO A 353 14.92 -10.37 25.08
C PRO A 353 15.20 -11.81 25.54
N HIS A 354 15.27 -12.04 26.87
CA HIS A 354 15.48 -13.32 27.52
C HIS A 354 14.46 -13.52 28.63
N ASN A 355 13.82 -14.69 28.71
CA ASN A 355 12.86 -15.04 29.74
C ASN A 355 11.73 -13.99 29.87
N ARG A 356 11.18 -13.54 28.73
CA ARG A 356 10.13 -12.52 28.63
C ARG A 356 8.86 -13.09 28.03
N ARG A 357 7.72 -12.45 28.30
CA ARG A 357 6.45 -12.75 27.63
C ARG A 357 6.35 -11.92 26.37
N ILE A 358 6.12 -12.62 25.25
CA ILE A 358 6.17 -12.03 23.91
C ILE A 358 4.92 -12.44 23.12
N ILE A 359 4.27 -11.48 22.47
CA ILE A 359 3.30 -11.76 21.42
C ILE A 359 3.87 -11.33 20.07
N VAL A 360 3.81 -12.23 19.10
CA VAL A 360 4.09 -11.96 17.69
C VAL A 360 2.77 -11.95 16.94
N PHE A 361 2.31 -10.79 16.51
CA PHE A 361 1.12 -10.68 15.65
C PHE A 361 1.51 -10.88 14.20
N SER A 362 1.01 -11.93 13.58
CA SER A 362 1.20 -12.27 12.18
C SER A 362 -0.10 -11.99 11.41
N PRO A 363 -0.14 -11.02 10.48
CA PRO A 363 -1.35 -10.73 9.69
C PRO A 363 -1.92 -11.97 9.00
N HIS A 364 -1.09 -12.71 8.28
CA HIS A 364 -1.44 -13.99 7.68
C HIS A 364 -0.62 -15.15 8.28
N PRO A 365 -1.05 -16.41 8.09
CA PRO A 365 -0.34 -17.57 8.60
C PRO A 365 0.95 -17.90 7.83
N ASP A 366 1.93 -16.99 7.79
CA ASP A 366 3.26 -17.10 7.18
C ASP A 366 4.13 -15.84 7.42
N ASP A 367 3.52 -14.68 7.69
CA ASP A 367 4.24 -13.41 7.83
C ASP A 367 5.29 -13.43 8.95
N ASP A 368 5.05 -14.18 10.01
CA ASP A 368 5.99 -14.40 11.13
C ASP A 368 7.30 -15.05 10.66
N VAL A 369 7.21 -16.15 9.91
CA VAL A 369 8.41 -16.86 9.43
C VAL A 369 9.10 -16.11 8.29
N ILE A 370 8.32 -15.50 7.40
CA ILE A 370 8.82 -14.75 6.25
C ILE A 370 9.58 -13.50 6.69
N SER A 371 9.02 -12.76 7.62
CA SER A 371 9.52 -11.44 7.99
C SER A 371 10.54 -11.50 9.13
N MET A 372 10.29 -12.35 10.13
CA MET A 372 11.09 -12.36 11.34
C MET A 372 11.52 -13.77 11.82
N GLY A 373 11.56 -14.76 10.91
CA GLY A 373 11.89 -16.14 11.28
C GLY A 373 13.24 -16.30 11.96
N GLY A 374 14.24 -15.50 11.57
CA GLY A 374 15.54 -15.49 12.25
C GLY A 374 15.48 -14.93 13.67
N MET A 375 14.76 -13.84 13.88
CA MET A 375 14.47 -13.26 15.19
C MET A 375 13.65 -14.23 16.03
N LEU A 376 12.58 -14.81 15.48
CA LEU A 376 11.71 -15.75 16.18
C LEU A 376 12.49 -16.95 16.73
N ASN A 377 13.38 -17.53 15.92
CA ASN A 377 14.28 -18.59 16.35
C ASN A 377 15.19 -18.14 17.53
N LYS A 378 15.81 -16.95 17.45
CA LYS A 378 16.67 -16.42 18.53
C LYS A 378 15.88 -16.15 19.81
N LEU A 379 14.67 -15.61 19.69
CA LEU A 379 13.78 -15.37 20.83
C LEU A 379 13.36 -16.68 21.51
N HIS A 380 13.04 -17.72 20.72
CA HIS A 380 12.73 -19.04 21.27
C HIS A 380 13.94 -19.66 21.99
N GLN A 381 15.13 -19.59 21.38
CA GLN A 381 16.38 -20.05 22.00
C GLN A 381 16.76 -19.28 23.28
N ASN A 382 16.26 -18.06 23.45
CA ASN A 382 16.43 -17.24 24.65
C ASN A 382 15.36 -17.53 25.72
N GLN A 383 14.63 -18.64 25.57
CA GLN A 383 13.64 -19.13 26.55
C GLN A 383 12.51 -18.14 26.86
N ASN A 384 12.13 -17.32 25.90
CA ASN A 384 10.96 -16.46 26.03
C ASN A 384 9.68 -17.27 25.96
N ASP A 385 8.66 -16.83 26.72
CA ASP A 385 7.29 -17.32 26.59
C ASP A 385 6.63 -16.59 25.42
N ILE A 386 6.53 -17.28 24.27
CA ILE A 386 6.14 -16.69 22.99
C ILE A 386 4.79 -17.23 22.57
N VAL A 387 3.88 -16.34 22.20
CA VAL A 387 2.65 -16.64 21.48
C VAL A 387 2.73 -16.02 20.09
N VAL A 388 2.51 -16.82 19.04
CA VAL A 388 2.34 -16.33 17.66
C VAL A 388 0.85 -16.25 17.36
N ALA A 389 0.36 -15.04 17.18
CA ALA A 389 -1.05 -14.72 17.00
C ALA A 389 -1.35 -14.41 15.53
N TYR A 390 -1.92 -15.39 14.83
CA TYR A 390 -2.34 -15.24 13.43
C TYR A 390 -3.67 -14.51 13.37
N GLN A 391 -3.65 -13.28 12.85
CA GLN A 391 -4.78 -12.36 12.91
C GLN A 391 -5.88 -12.73 11.93
N THR A 392 -5.51 -13.19 10.72
CA THR A 392 -6.45 -13.64 9.68
C THR A 392 -6.25 -15.09 9.32
N SER A 393 -7.24 -15.68 8.66
CA SER A 393 -7.16 -17.09 8.22
C SER A 393 -6.31 -17.29 6.97
N GLY A 394 -6.07 -16.26 6.16
CA GLY A 394 -5.38 -16.38 4.87
C GLY A 394 -6.08 -17.28 3.84
N ASN A 395 -7.33 -17.70 4.09
CA ASN A 395 -8.06 -18.68 3.31
C ASN A 395 -8.28 -18.27 1.85
N ILE A 396 -8.39 -16.97 1.57
CA ILE A 396 -8.64 -16.42 0.23
C ILE A 396 -7.45 -16.70 -0.70
N ALA A 397 -6.24 -16.79 -0.15
CA ALA A 397 -5.01 -17.04 -0.91
C ALA A 397 -4.73 -18.52 -1.19
N VAL A 398 -5.62 -19.43 -0.79
CA VAL A 398 -5.47 -20.89 -1.07
C VAL A 398 -6.19 -21.22 -2.37
N PHE A 399 -5.42 -21.71 -3.36
CA PHE A 399 -5.97 -22.12 -4.64
C PHE A 399 -6.74 -23.45 -4.56
N ASP A 400 -7.68 -23.63 -5.47
CA ASP A 400 -8.54 -24.83 -5.47
C ASP A 400 -7.78 -26.12 -5.72
N HIS A 401 -6.69 -26.08 -6.50
CA HIS A 401 -5.87 -27.29 -6.72
C HIS A 401 -5.21 -27.78 -5.42
N GLU A 402 -4.85 -26.86 -4.51
CA GLU A 402 -4.36 -27.23 -3.19
C GLU A 402 -5.46 -27.91 -2.36
N VAL A 403 -6.67 -27.33 -2.36
CA VAL A 403 -7.80 -27.97 -1.67
C VAL A 403 -8.05 -29.36 -2.23
N ARG A 404 -8.07 -29.54 -3.56
CA ARG A 404 -8.25 -30.85 -4.20
C ARG A 404 -7.21 -31.88 -3.78
N ARG A 405 -5.94 -31.46 -3.65
CA ARG A 405 -4.86 -32.35 -3.16
C ARG A 405 -5.16 -32.91 -1.77
N TYR A 406 -5.66 -32.08 -0.85
CA TYR A 406 -6.06 -32.53 0.49
C TYR A 406 -7.35 -33.35 0.47
N LEU A 407 -8.32 -33.04 -0.38
CA LEU A 407 -9.54 -33.82 -0.54
C LEU A 407 -9.23 -35.22 -1.10
N ASP A 408 -8.33 -35.35 -2.07
CA ASP A 408 -7.85 -36.62 -2.57
C ASP A 408 -7.14 -37.44 -1.49
N PHE A 409 -6.36 -36.82 -0.65
CA PHE A 409 -5.75 -37.48 0.50
C PHE A 409 -6.82 -38.00 1.48
N LEU A 410 -7.79 -37.15 1.86
CA LEU A 410 -8.88 -37.56 2.76
C LEU A 410 -9.70 -38.73 2.19
N ARG A 411 -10.00 -38.70 0.90
CA ARG A 411 -10.72 -39.79 0.22
C ARG A 411 -9.94 -41.08 0.26
N ARG A 412 -8.62 -41.06 0.02
CA ARG A 412 -7.76 -42.24 0.12
C ARG A 412 -7.65 -42.71 1.57
N PHE A 413 -7.49 -41.82 2.50
CA PHE A 413 -7.41 -42.11 3.93
C PHE A 413 -8.70 -42.81 4.44
N ASP A 414 -9.88 -42.23 4.11
CA ASP A 414 -11.17 -42.84 4.46
C ASP A 414 -11.34 -44.28 3.91
N ARG A 415 -10.94 -44.50 2.65
CA ARG A 415 -10.96 -45.80 1.99
C ARG A 415 -9.96 -46.78 2.60
N ASP A 416 -8.69 -46.35 2.75
CA ASP A 416 -7.59 -47.24 3.12
C ASP A 416 -7.63 -47.63 4.61
N PHE A 417 -8.29 -46.84 5.43
CA PHE A 417 -8.53 -47.09 6.87
C PHE A 417 -9.97 -47.50 7.19
N GLU A 418 -10.81 -47.76 6.16
CA GLU A 418 -12.19 -48.24 6.28
C GLU A 418 -13.04 -47.45 7.31
N LEU A 419 -12.86 -46.11 7.35
CA LEU A 419 -13.49 -45.25 8.36
C LEU A 419 -15.02 -45.11 8.17
N ASN A 420 -15.57 -45.53 7.02
CA ASN A 420 -16.98 -45.48 6.66
C ASN A 420 -17.69 -44.13 6.97
N GLY A 421 -16.98 -43.07 6.85
CA GLY A 421 -17.38 -41.73 7.26
C GLY A 421 -18.29 -41.03 6.24
N SER A 422 -19.56 -41.40 6.16
CA SER A 422 -20.55 -40.81 5.23
C SER A 422 -20.55 -39.27 5.28
N ARG A 423 -20.23 -38.68 6.42
CA ARG A 423 -20.16 -37.21 6.57
C ARG A 423 -18.89 -36.59 5.95
N ALA A 424 -17.74 -37.27 6.09
CA ALA A 424 -16.49 -36.81 5.49
C ALA A 424 -16.55 -36.90 3.96
N SER A 425 -17.02 -38.03 3.44
CA SER A 425 -17.22 -38.25 2.01
C SER A 425 -18.16 -37.22 1.40
N LYS A 426 -19.26 -36.87 2.09
CA LYS A 426 -20.18 -35.84 1.64
C LYS A 426 -19.54 -34.46 1.60
N ILE A 427 -18.75 -34.07 2.60
CA ILE A 427 -18.03 -32.77 2.60
C ILE A 427 -17.06 -32.73 1.41
N VAL A 428 -16.36 -33.81 1.10
CA VAL A 428 -15.44 -33.89 -0.04
C VAL A 428 -16.21 -33.71 -1.35
N GLU A 429 -17.32 -34.45 -1.54
CA GLU A 429 -18.16 -34.36 -2.75
C GLU A 429 -18.74 -32.94 -2.93
N ASP A 430 -19.35 -32.40 -1.89
CA ASP A 430 -19.94 -31.04 -1.91
C ASP A 430 -18.89 -29.95 -2.25
N ALA A 431 -17.68 -30.06 -1.68
CA ALA A 431 -16.60 -29.13 -1.96
C ALA A 431 -16.06 -29.24 -3.40
N GLU A 432 -15.89 -30.47 -3.91
CA GLU A 432 -15.46 -30.69 -5.29
C GLU A 432 -16.51 -30.19 -6.29
N GLN A 433 -17.79 -30.51 -6.05
CA GLN A 433 -18.87 -30.05 -6.89
C GLN A 433 -18.93 -28.52 -6.94
N TRP A 434 -18.76 -27.87 -5.79
CA TRP A 434 -18.70 -26.40 -5.71
C TRP A 434 -17.53 -25.84 -6.54
N MET A 435 -16.30 -26.35 -6.35
CA MET A 435 -15.10 -25.87 -7.06
C MET A 435 -15.17 -26.10 -8.58
N VAL A 436 -15.99 -27.04 -9.07
CA VAL A 436 -16.21 -27.27 -10.50
C VAL A 436 -17.31 -26.40 -11.06
N SER A 437 -18.38 -26.13 -10.28
CA SER A 437 -19.58 -25.45 -10.75
C SER A 437 -19.58 -23.96 -10.51
N ARG A 438 -18.72 -23.43 -9.61
CA ARG A 438 -18.68 -22.00 -9.28
C ARG A 438 -18.32 -21.16 -10.50
N ARG A 439 -18.95 -20.01 -10.59
CA ARG A 439 -18.58 -18.99 -11.57
C ARG A 439 -17.41 -18.16 -11.03
N SER A 440 -16.66 -17.56 -11.94
CA SER A 440 -15.63 -16.60 -11.56
C SER A 440 -16.25 -15.52 -10.63
N GLY A 441 -15.62 -15.29 -9.47
CA GLY A 441 -16.06 -14.30 -8.50
C GLY A 441 -17.09 -14.74 -7.47
N GLU A 442 -17.60 -15.95 -7.53
CA GLU A 442 -18.46 -16.47 -6.46
C GLU A 442 -17.65 -16.74 -5.18
N ILE A 443 -18.21 -16.31 -4.04
CA ILE A 443 -17.62 -16.51 -2.73
C ILE A 443 -17.67 -17.99 -2.39
N ASP A 444 -16.54 -18.56 -1.95
CA ASP A 444 -16.47 -19.95 -1.50
C ASP A 444 -17.52 -20.26 -0.43
N THR A 445 -18.09 -21.45 -0.49
CA THR A 445 -19.00 -21.93 0.57
C THR A 445 -18.29 -21.95 1.92
N PRO A 446 -19.02 -21.85 3.05
CA PRO A 446 -18.42 -21.92 4.38
C PRO A 446 -17.59 -23.19 4.60
N ALA A 447 -17.95 -24.31 3.95
CA ALA A 447 -17.21 -25.57 4.00
C ALA A 447 -15.84 -25.44 3.30
N VAL A 448 -15.80 -24.86 2.09
CA VAL A 448 -14.56 -24.65 1.33
C VAL A 448 -13.67 -23.63 2.04
N GLN A 449 -14.24 -22.52 2.54
CA GLN A 449 -13.50 -21.54 3.34
C GLN A 449 -12.85 -22.18 4.56
N LYS A 450 -13.56 -23.06 5.26
CA LYS A 450 -13.03 -23.79 6.42
C LYS A 450 -11.91 -24.77 6.04
N LEU A 451 -12.02 -25.46 4.90
CA LEU A 451 -10.95 -26.33 4.39
C LEU A 451 -9.68 -25.50 4.09
N LYS A 452 -9.82 -24.41 3.34
CA LYS A 452 -8.72 -23.50 3.02
C LYS A 452 -8.05 -22.94 4.28
N LYS A 453 -8.86 -22.51 5.27
CA LYS A 453 -8.38 -22.08 6.57
C LYS A 453 -7.58 -23.18 7.28
N SER A 454 -8.11 -24.41 7.35
CA SER A 454 -7.44 -25.52 8.04
C SER A 454 -6.09 -25.87 7.41
N ILE A 455 -5.95 -25.73 6.10
CA ILE A 455 -4.67 -25.88 5.40
C ILE A 455 -3.67 -24.85 5.92
N ARG A 456 -4.04 -23.58 5.92
CA ARG A 456 -3.17 -22.47 6.38
C ARG A 456 -2.78 -22.62 7.86
N GLU A 457 -3.73 -23.02 8.72
CA GLU A 457 -3.46 -23.23 10.15
C GLU A 457 -2.46 -24.37 10.38
N ALA A 458 -2.60 -25.49 9.62
CA ALA A 458 -1.66 -26.61 9.71
C ALA A 458 -0.25 -26.23 9.24
N GLU A 459 -0.15 -25.44 8.18
CA GLU A 459 1.10 -24.93 7.65
C GLU A 459 1.78 -23.98 8.64
N ALA A 460 1.04 -23.05 9.26
CA ALA A 460 1.55 -22.12 10.25
C ALA A 460 2.13 -22.84 11.49
N VAL A 461 1.41 -23.83 11.99
CA VAL A 461 1.93 -24.68 13.08
C VAL A 461 3.23 -25.36 12.68
N SER A 462 3.28 -25.98 11.49
CA SER A 462 4.50 -26.63 10.99
C SER A 462 5.65 -25.63 10.78
N GLY A 463 5.34 -24.40 10.44
CA GLY A 463 6.30 -23.30 10.31
C GLY A 463 7.01 -23.01 11.63
N ILE A 464 6.28 -22.76 12.71
CA ILE A 464 6.88 -22.46 14.02
C ILE A 464 7.54 -23.71 14.66
N GLU A 465 7.00 -24.92 14.43
CA GLU A 465 7.62 -26.17 14.88
C GLU A 465 9.02 -26.38 14.28
N THR A 466 9.33 -25.79 13.12
CA THR A 466 10.66 -25.82 12.52
C THR A 466 11.71 -25.16 13.43
N PHE A 467 11.32 -24.17 14.27
CA PHE A 467 12.18 -23.54 15.26
C PHE A 467 12.18 -24.26 16.62
N GLY A 468 11.47 -25.38 16.76
CA GLY A 468 11.32 -26.12 18.01
C GLY A 468 10.20 -25.59 18.93
N MET A 469 9.41 -24.66 18.46
CA MET A 469 8.23 -24.15 19.18
C MET A 469 7.11 -25.21 19.21
N LYS A 470 6.22 -25.09 20.19
CA LYS A 470 5.11 -26.01 20.36
C LYS A 470 3.85 -25.52 19.63
N ARG A 471 2.98 -26.45 19.25
CA ARG A 471 1.69 -26.16 18.60
C ARG A 471 0.82 -25.19 19.39
N GLU A 472 0.83 -25.30 20.71
CA GLU A 472 0.02 -24.49 21.62
C GLU A 472 0.43 -23.00 21.63
N GLN A 473 1.63 -22.68 21.12
CA GLN A 473 2.11 -21.30 20.97
C GLN A 473 1.50 -20.60 19.74
N ALA A 474 0.86 -21.33 18.82
CA ALA A 474 0.08 -20.77 17.73
C ALA A 474 -1.34 -20.42 18.20
N ARG A 475 -1.76 -19.19 18.04
CA ARG A 475 -3.11 -18.68 18.35
C ARG A 475 -3.75 -18.11 17.08
N PHE A 476 -4.89 -18.63 16.67
CA PHE A 476 -5.62 -18.21 15.47
C PHE A 476 -6.78 -17.30 15.90
N LEU A 477 -6.62 -15.98 15.70
CA LEU A 477 -7.59 -14.97 16.14
C LEU A 477 -8.80 -14.91 15.21
N ASN A 478 -8.60 -15.13 13.91
CA ASN A 478 -9.65 -15.10 12.89
C ASN A 478 -10.50 -13.82 12.99
N LEU A 479 -9.86 -12.66 12.94
CA LEU A 479 -10.52 -11.37 13.10
C LEU A 479 -11.70 -11.21 12.13
N PRO A 480 -12.87 -10.78 12.61
CA PRO A 480 -14.12 -10.68 11.85
C PRO A 480 -14.01 -9.86 10.57
N PHE A 481 -13.24 -8.77 10.57
CA PHE A 481 -13.09 -7.91 9.40
C PHE A 481 -12.61 -8.67 8.15
N TYR A 482 -11.86 -9.77 8.35
CA TYR A 482 -11.31 -10.60 7.27
C TYR A 482 -12.25 -11.74 6.86
N GLN A 483 -13.12 -12.21 7.75
CA GLN A 483 -13.92 -13.43 7.57
C GLN A 483 -15.11 -13.27 6.62
N THR A 484 -15.10 -12.26 5.76
CA THR A 484 -16.18 -11.99 4.79
C THR A 484 -16.23 -12.99 3.63
N GLY A 485 -15.13 -13.70 3.37
CA GLY A 485 -14.93 -14.53 2.19
C GLY A 485 -14.74 -13.71 0.89
N LYS A 486 -14.81 -12.38 0.96
CA LYS A 486 -14.61 -11.46 -0.15
C LYS A 486 -13.15 -11.02 -0.22
N VAL A 487 -12.69 -10.65 -1.39
CA VAL A 487 -11.38 -9.99 -1.55
C VAL A 487 -11.38 -8.66 -0.80
N ARG A 488 -12.45 -7.88 -0.91
CA ARG A 488 -12.64 -6.65 -0.14
C ARG A 488 -13.00 -6.97 1.31
N LYS A 489 -12.23 -6.45 2.24
CA LYS A 489 -12.43 -6.61 3.69
C LYS A 489 -13.38 -5.55 4.24
N ASP A 490 -14.04 -5.88 5.35
CA ASP A 490 -14.78 -4.90 6.12
C ASP A 490 -13.79 -4.03 6.93
N PRO A 491 -14.15 -2.80 7.33
CA PRO A 491 -13.33 -2.00 8.24
C PRO A 491 -13.11 -2.71 9.58
N VAL A 492 -11.99 -2.45 10.25
CA VAL A 492 -11.74 -2.93 11.61
C VAL A 492 -12.80 -2.39 12.54
N GLY A 493 -13.44 -3.30 13.28
CA GLY A 493 -14.54 -2.98 14.20
C GLY A 493 -14.27 -3.35 15.65
N PRO A 494 -15.20 -3.02 16.59
CA PRO A 494 -15.04 -3.31 18.02
C PRO A 494 -14.85 -4.80 18.34
N ALA A 495 -15.36 -5.69 17.49
CA ALA A 495 -15.21 -7.13 17.69
C ALA A 495 -13.74 -7.58 17.46
N ASP A 496 -13.07 -7.02 16.45
CA ASP A 496 -11.65 -7.28 16.16
C ASP A 496 -10.77 -6.80 17.30
N VAL A 497 -11.02 -5.59 17.78
CA VAL A 497 -10.29 -4.98 18.90
C VAL A 497 -10.48 -5.79 20.18
N LYS A 498 -11.71 -6.25 20.48
CA LYS A 498 -12.00 -7.06 21.66
C LYS A 498 -11.24 -8.38 21.67
N ILE A 499 -11.14 -9.07 20.52
CA ILE A 499 -10.39 -10.33 20.40
C ILE A 499 -8.89 -10.08 20.65
N THR A 500 -8.34 -9.05 20.03
CA THR A 500 -6.92 -8.68 20.19
C THR A 500 -6.61 -8.26 21.62
N LEU A 501 -7.48 -7.45 22.25
CA LEU A 501 -7.36 -7.01 23.65
C LEU A 501 -7.40 -8.19 24.62
N ALA A 502 -8.31 -9.15 24.40
CA ALA A 502 -8.39 -10.34 25.25
C ALA A 502 -7.09 -11.14 25.27
N LEU A 503 -6.38 -11.26 24.13
CA LEU A 503 -5.07 -11.91 24.10
C LEU A 503 -4.01 -11.11 24.86
N LEU A 504 -4.00 -9.77 24.74
CA LEU A 504 -3.08 -8.90 25.49
C LEU A 504 -3.30 -9.05 27.01
N GLU A 505 -4.55 -9.10 27.45
CA GLU A 505 -4.91 -9.27 28.86
C GLU A 505 -4.57 -10.67 29.39
N GLU A 506 -4.76 -11.73 28.57
CA GLU A 506 -4.41 -13.12 28.92
C GLU A 506 -2.89 -13.27 29.10
N HIS A 507 -2.10 -12.84 28.09
CA HIS A 507 -0.67 -13.12 28.06
C HIS A 507 0.18 -12.07 28.78
N ARG A 508 -0.31 -10.82 28.89
CA ARG A 508 0.38 -9.67 29.49
C ARG A 508 1.81 -9.51 28.98
N PRO A 509 2.00 -9.25 27.69
CA PRO A 509 3.31 -9.25 27.06
C PRO A 509 4.17 -8.08 27.54
N GLU A 510 5.48 -8.29 27.61
CA GLU A 510 6.49 -7.24 27.80
C GLU A 510 6.99 -6.72 26.43
N TYR A 511 6.86 -7.55 25.40
CA TYR A 511 7.22 -7.23 24.01
C TYR A 511 6.12 -7.67 23.07
N VAL A 512 5.83 -6.82 22.10
CA VAL A 512 4.88 -7.10 21.02
C VAL A 512 5.56 -6.88 19.69
N PHE A 513 5.53 -7.88 18.81
CA PHE A 513 6.03 -7.77 17.44
C PHE A 513 4.84 -7.67 16.48
N VAL A 514 4.87 -6.69 15.58
CA VAL A 514 3.78 -6.41 14.63
C VAL A 514 4.32 -6.13 13.24
N ALA A 515 3.53 -6.44 12.23
CA ALA A 515 3.85 -6.03 10.86
C ALA A 515 3.66 -4.51 10.72
N GLY A 516 4.76 -3.80 10.47
CA GLY A 516 4.79 -2.36 10.16
C GLY A 516 4.76 -2.08 8.66
N ASP A 517 4.46 -3.09 7.85
CA ASP A 517 4.37 -2.94 6.40
C ASP A 517 3.03 -2.32 6.01
N LEU A 518 3.07 -1.06 5.60
CA LEU A 518 1.92 -0.31 5.11
C LEU A 518 1.84 -0.32 3.58
N SER A 519 2.78 -1.01 2.90
CA SER A 519 2.82 -1.13 1.44
C SER A 519 2.02 -2.32 0.90
N ASP A 520 1.37 -3.09 1.78
CA ASP A 520 0.47 -4.18 1.40
C ASP A 520 -0.64 -3.67 0.46
N PRO A 521 -0.68 -4.14 -0.80
CA PRO A 521 -1.63 -3.68 -1.79
C PRO A 521 -3.10 -3.99 -1.42
N HIS A 522 -3.32 -5.01 -0.58
CA HIS A 522 -4.65 -5.43 -0.13
C HIS A 522 -5.11 -4.74 1.15
N GLY A 523 -4.26 -3.97 1.80
CA GLY A 523 -4.56 -3.26 3.03
C GLY A 523 -4.75 -4.14 4.28
N THR A 524 -4.60 -5.47 4.18
CA THR A 524 -4.81 -6.41 5.30
C THR A 524 -3.82 -6.16 6.43
N HIS A 525 -2.53 -5.97 6.13
CA HIS A 525 -1.50 -5.70 7.14
C HIS A 525 -1.78 -4.40 7.89
N ARG A 526 -2.22 -3.35 7.18
CA ARG A 526 -2.60 -2.06 7.78
C ARG A 526 -3.78 -2.23 8.75
N MET A 527 -4.81 -2.99 8.34
CA MET A 527 -5.99 -3.25 9.19
C MET A 527 -5.61 -4.11 10.40
N CYS A 528 -4.77 -5.12 10.23
CA CYS A 528 -4.23 -5.92 11.33
C CYS A 528 -3.46 -5.06 12.34
N LEU A 529 -2.60 -4.17 11.86
CA LEU A 529 -1.86 -3.23 12.70
C LEU A 529 -2.80 -2.27 13.43
N GLN A 530 -3.80 -1.73 12.75
CA GLN A 530 -4.82 -0.86 13.34
C GLN A 530 -5.56 -1.56 14.49
N ALA A 531 -5.96 -2.82 14.32
CA ALA A 531 -6.61 -3.59 15.37
C ALA A 531 -5.71 -3.75 16.60
N VAL A 532 -4.40 -3.98 16.42
CA VAL A 532 -3.43 -4.06 17.52
C VAL A 532 -3.27 -2.72 18.23
N HIS A 533 -3.12 -1.62 17.49
CA HIS A 533 -2.98 -0.28 18.11
C HIS A 533 -4.23 0.10 18.91
N MET A 534 -5.43 -0.09 18.36
CA MET A 534 -6.69 0.18 19.08
C MET A 534 -6.86 -0.70 20.33
N ALA A 535 -6.33 -1.92 20.27
CA ALA A 535 -6.34 -2.80 21.45
C ALA A 535 -5.31 -2.35 22.51
N LEU A 536 -4.11 -1.93 22.11
CA LEU A 536 -3.09 -1.39 23.02
C LEU A 536 -3.54 -0.10 23.70
N GLU A 537 -4.29 0.77 23.01
CA GLU A 537 -4.89 1.97 23.62
C GLU A 537 -5.89 1.65 24.73
N GLN A 538 -6.58 0.51 24.63
CA GLN A 538 -7.55 0.04 25.64
C GLN A 538 -6.93 -0.91 26.67
N TYR A 539 -5.69 -1.34 26.47
CA TYR A 539 -5.02 -2.29 27.35
C TYR A 539 -4.68 -1.66 28.70
N SER A 540 -5.18 -2.25 29.78
CA SER A 540 -5.01 -1.73 31.12
C SER A 540 -3.73 -2.17 31.86
N GLY A 541 -2.97 -3.11 31.26
CA GLY A 541 -1.70 -3.59 31.80
C GLY A 541 -0.53 -2.64 31.53
N GLU A 542 0.67 -3.06 31.91
CA GLU A 542 1.90 -2.36 31.56
C GLU A 542 2.08 -2.37 30.04
N GLN A 543 2.29 -1.19 29.45
CA GLN A 543 2.43 -1.07 28.00
C GLN A 543 3.69 -1.79 27.53
N PRO A 544 3.58 -2.72 26.56
CA PRO A 544 4.73 -3.44 26.03
C PRO A 544 5.62 -2.57 25.15
N GLU A 545 6.88 -2.95 25.02
CA GLU A 545 7.74 -2.42 23.96
C GLU A 545 7.28 -3.01 22.61
N VAL A 546 6.91 -2.17 21.64
CA VAL A 546 6.39 -2.58 20.34
C VAL A 546 7.50 -2.57 19.32
N TRP A 547 7.73 -3.72 18.69
CA TRP A 547 8.72 -3.92 17.62
C TRP A 547 8.01 -4.14 16.29
N TYR A 548 8.35 -3.31 15.31
CA TYR A 548 7.78 -3.37 13.99
C TYR A 548 8.74 -4.07 13.05
N TYR A 549 8.32 -5.20 12.49
CA TYR A 549 8.98 -5.83 11.36
C TYR A 549 8.33 -5.37 10.05
N ARG A 550 9.04 -5.39 8.94
CA ARG A 550 8.41 -5.26 7.62
C ARG A 550 8.05 -6.63 7.10
N GLY A 551 6.93 -6.69 6.40
CA GLY A 551 6.37 -7.93 5.94
C GLY A 551 7.14 -8.57 4.79
N ALA A 552 6.42 -9.37 4.02
CA ALA A 552 6.93 -10.19 2.95
C ALA A 552 7.70 -9.42 1.86
N TRP A 553 7.50 -8.10 1.77
CA TRP A 553 7.90 -7.34 0.58
C TRP A 553 9.25 -6.65 0.69
N GLN A 554 9.64 -6.21 1.88
CA GLN A 554 10.87 -5.42 2.07
C GLN A 554 11.33 -5.40 3.54
N GLU A 555 12.57 -5.00 3.76
CA GLU A 555 13.10 -4.67 5.10
C GLU A 555 12.99 -3.16 5.37
N TRP A 556 13.05 -2.77 6.65
CA TRP A 556 13.30 -1.39 7.00
C TRP A 556 14.64 -0.93 6.43
N SER A 557 14.70 0.29 5.93
CA SER A 557 15.99 0.86 5.52
C SER A 557 16.95 0.95 6.73
N ILE A 558 18.23 0.85 6.47
CA ILE A 558 19.25 0.94 7.54
C ILE A 558 19.14 2.28 8.28
N ALA A 559 18.74 3.35 7.59
CA ALA A 559 18.55 4.66 8.18
C ALA A 559 17.41 4.69 9.21
N GLU A 560 16.33 3.98 8.94
CA GLU A 560 15.11 3.94 9.77
C GLU A 560 15.18 2.89 10.88
N SER A 561 16.00 1.85 10.71
CA SER A 561 16.07 0.71 11.64
C SER A 561 16.64 1.12 12.99
N ASP A 562 15.99 0.74 14.08
CA ASP A 562 16.50 0.87 15.45
C ASP A 562 17.32 -0.37 15.87
N VAL A 563 16.97 -1.52 15.32
CA VAL A 563 17.61 -2.80 15.62
C VAL A 563 17.87 -3.57 14.34
N LEU A 564 19.09 -4.08 14.22
CA LEU A 564 19.58 -4.91 13.14
C LEU A 564 20.02 -6.26 13.72
N VAL A 565 19.40 -7.35 13.27
CA VAL A 565 19.63 -8.70 13.81
C VAL A 565 20.39 -9.54 12.79
N PRO A 566 21.69 -9.81 13.04
CA PRO A 566 22.48 -10.63 12.13
C PRO A 566 22.05 -12.09 12.17
N LEU A 567 22.02 -12.70 11.00
CA LEU A 567 21.77 -14.14 10.81
C LEU A 567 23.00 -14.81 10.24
N SER A 568 23.34 -15.99 10.78
CA SER A 568 24.27 -16.90 10.15
C SER A 568 23.64 -17.62 8.96
N GLU A 569 24.44 -18.32 8.17
CA GLU A 569 23.95 -19.15 7.07
C GLU A 569 22.95 -20.21 7.55
N ASP A 570 23.24 -20.89 8.66
CA ASP A 570 22.36 -21.90 9.23
C ASP A 570 21.04 -21.31 9.72
N GLU A 571 21.05 -20.12 10.32
CA GLU A 571 19.85 -19.44 10.78
C GLU A 571 18.96 -18.99 9.60
N LEU A 572 19.56 -18.46 8.53
CA LEU A 572 18.84 -18.12 7.31
C LEU A 572 18.26 -19.39 6.65
N ARG A 573 19.05 -20.46 6.57
CA ARG A 573 18.58 -21.76 6.06
C ARG A 573 17.39 -22.31 6.85
N LEU A 574 17.45 -22.20 8.19
CA LEU A 574 16.36 -22.65 9.05
C LEU A 574 15.08 -21.80 8.81
N LYS A 575 15.23 -20.49 8.65
CA LYS A 575 14.13 -19.59 8.25
C LYS A 575 13.51 -20.02 6.92
N ILE A 576 14.31 -20.32 5.90
CA ILE A 576 13.85 -20.80 4.61
C ILE A 576 13.10 -22.13 4.74
N LEU A 577 13.59 -23.06 5.57
CA LEU A 577 12.91 -24.33 5.85
C LEU A 577 11.54 -24.12 6.50
N ALA A 578 11.39 -23.12 7.37
CA ALA A 578 10.09 -22.75 7.93
C ALA A 578 9.16 -22.18 6.86
N ILE A 579 9.66 -21.35 5.94
CA ILE A 579 8.89 -20.83 4.80
C ILE A 579 8.38 -21.97 3.92
N PHE A 580 9.20 -23.00 3.69
CA PHE A 580 8.79 -24.19 2.91
C PHE A 580 7.64 -25.00 3.54
N LYS A 581 7.29 -24.77 4.81
CA LYS A 581 6.12 -25.43 5.40
C LYS A 581 4.81 -24.86 4.86
N HIS A 582 4.82 -23.64 4.34
CA HIS A 582 3.67 -22.97 3.75
C HIS A 582 3.48 -23.36 2.27
N GLN A 583 3.21 -24.63 2.02
CA GLN A 583 3.13 -25.23 0.68
C GLN A 583 2.03 -24.62 -0.18
N SER A 584 0.89 -24.21 0.42
CA SER A 584 -0.21 -23.61 -0.31
C SER A 584 0.13 -22.22 -0.88
N GLN A 585 1.28 -21.63 -0.47
CA GLN A 585 1.76 -20.31 -0.91
C GLN A 585 3.01 -20.40 -1.80
N LYS A 586 3.48 -21.63 -2.11
CA LYS A 586 4.77 -21.85 -2.76
C LYS A 586 4.78 -21.46 -4.23
N ASP A 587 3.78 -21.89 -4.98
CA ASP A 587 3.88 -21.97 -6.44
C ASP A 587 3.44 -20.69 -7.17
N ARG A 588 2.64 -19.82 -6.56
CA ARG A 588 2.20 -18.54 -7.10
C ARG A 588 1.62 -17.68 -5.99
N ALA A 589 2.46 -17.05 -5.20
CA ALA A 589 1.93 -15.88 -4.51
C ALA A 589 1.50 -14.87 -5.57
N PRO A 590 0.29 -14.30 -5.49
CA PRO A 590 -0.16 -13.25 -6.40
C PRO A 590 0.60 -11.96 -6.08
N PHE A 591 1.92 -11.99 -6.35
CA PHE A 591 2.76 -10.84 -6.06
C PHE A 591 2.82 -9.95 -7.28
N PRO A 592 2.47 -8.69 -7.13
CA PRO A 592 2.62 -7.72 -8.18
C PRO A 592 4.12 -7.52 -8.50
N GLY A 593 4.53 -7.76 -9.74
CA GLY A 593 5.88 -7.46 -10.24
C GLY A 593 6.41 -8.46 -11.27
N HIS A 594 7.46 -8.06 -12.00
CA HIS A 594 8.20 -8.90 -12.94
C HIS A 594 9.15 -9.91 -12.27
N ASP A 595 9.04 -10.11 -10.96
CA ASP A 595 9.94 -10.98 -10.22
C ASP A 595 9.42 -12.41 -10.23
N ASP A 596 9.98 -13.25 -11.11
CA ASP A 596 9.62 -14.66 -11.27
C ASP A 596 10.23 -15.57 -10.19
N ARG A 597 11.01 -15.01 -9.25
CA ARG A 597 11.62 -15.78 -8.17
C ARG A 597 10.56 -16.27 -7.19
N GLU A 598 10.75 -17.47 -6.68
CA GLU A 598 9.95 -18.01 -5.57
C GLU A 598 10.08 -17.13 -4.31
N PHE A 599 9.10 -17.23 -3.44
CA PHE A 599 9.01 -16.38 -2.25
C PHE A 599 10.25 -16.44 -1.36
N TRP A 600 10.74 -17.64 -1.09
CA TRP A 600 11.93 -17.86 -0.27
C TRP A 600 13.20 -17.22 -0.87
N GLN A 601 13.33 -17.21 -2.20
CA GLN A 601 14.46 -16.59 -2.88
C GLN A 601 14.48 -15.07 -2.66
N ARG A 602 13.30 -14.44 -2.68
CA ARG A 602 13.16 -13.01 -2.40
C ARG A 602 13.52 -12.69 -0.96
N VAL A 603 13.10 -13.53 0.00
CA VAL A 603 13.44 -13.38 1.42
C VAL A 603 14.93 -13.53 1.64
N GLU A 604 15.56 -14.54 1.03
CA GLU A 604 17.00 -14.72 1.09
C GLU A 604 17.75 -13.51 0.55
N GLU A 605 17.43 -13.08 -0.67
CA GLU A 605 18.04 -11.91 -1.31
C GLU A 605 17.86 -10.65 -0.47
N ARG A 606 16.67 -10.43 0.07
CA ARG A 606 16.36 -9.28 0.92
C ARG A 606 17.23 -9.26 2.18
N ASN A 607 17.31 -10.35 2.90
CA ASN A 607 18.13 -10.42 4.11
C ASN A 607 19.61 -10.33 3.81
N ARG A 608 20.10 -10.91 2.69
CA ARG A 608 21.49 -10.80 2.24
C ARG A 608 21.83 -9.39 1.75
N SER A 609 20.96 -8.75 0.99
CA SER A 609 21.18 -7.38 0.50
C SER A 609 21.23 -6.38 1.63
N THR A 610 20.42 -6.55 2.69
CA THR A 610 20.50 -5.72 3.90
C THR A 610 21.86 -5.85 4.60
N ALA A 611 22.39 -7.08 4.71
CA ALA A 611 23.74 -7.30 5.24
C ALA A 611 24.84 -6.69 4.36
N ALA A 612 24.75 -6.89 3.03
CA ALA A 612 25.70 -6.32 2.07
C ALA A 612 25.70 -4.78 2.07
N TRP A 613 24.59 -4.15 2.41
CA TRP A 613 24.53 -2.71 2.61
C TRP A 613 25.38 -2.25 3.79
N LEU A 614 25.34 -2.96 4.94
CA LEU A 614 26.16 -2.65 6.11
C LEU A 614 27.65 -2.79 5.79
N ASP A 615 28.05 -3.83 5.07
CA ASP A 615 29.42 -4.00 4.60
C ASP A 615 29.89 -2.82 3.73
N ARG A 616 29.09 -2.38 2.76
CA ARG A 616 29.39 -1.20 1.94
C ARG A 616 29.56 0.08 2.77
N LEU A 617 28.81 0.23 3.84
CA LEU A 617 28.93 1.35 4.77
C LEU A 617 30.22 1.27 5.63
N GLY A 618 30.92 0.13 5.62
CA GLY A 618 32.16 -0.13 6.34
C GLY A 618 31.95 -0.77 7.72
N LEU A 619 30.74 -1.28 8.01
CA LEU A 619 30.46 -2.07 9.19
C LEU A 619 30.98 -3.52 9.01
N PRO A 620 31.05 -4.34 10.09
CA PRO A 620 31.43 -5.73 9.97
C PRO A 620 30.54 -6.50 8.98
N GLU A 621 31.16 -7.43 8.25
CA GLU A 621 30.45 -8.31 7.30
C GLU A 621 29.56 -9.30 8.04
N TYR A 622 28.31 -9.42 7.58
CA TYR A 622 27.31 -10.37 8.07
C TYR A 622 26.75 -11.18 6.90
N PHE A 623 26.34 -12.43 7.17
CA PHE A 623 25.78 -13.29 6.12
C PHE A 623 24.40 -12.82 5.64
N ALA A 624 23.54 -12.48 6.60
CA ALA A 624 22.20 -11.93 6.35
C ALA A 624 21.76 -11.06 7.54
N MET A 625 20.71 -10.26 7.36
CA MET A 625 20.25 -9.32 8.36
C MET A 625 18.72 -9.15 8.30
N GLU A 626 18.06 -9.16 9.45
CA GLU A 626 16.69 -8.69 9.65
C GLU A 626 16.70 -7.32 10.34
N SER A 627 15.73 -6.47 10.04
CA SER A 627 15.66 -5.10 10.55
C SER A 627 14.35 -4.79 11.25
N TYR A 628 14.41 -3.96 12.30
CA TYR A 628 13.28 -3.63 13.16
C TYR A 628 13.28 -2.16 13.55
N VAL A 629 12.06 -1.59 13.65
CA VAL A 629 11.81 -0.29 14.28
C VAL A 629 11.16 -0.54 15.64
N VAL A 630 11.55 0.23 16.67
CA VAL A 630 11.11 0.00 18.05
C VAL A 630 10.42 1.23 18.61
N ARG A 631 9.28 1.03 19.27
CA ARG A 631 8.55 2.07 20.01
C ARG A 631 8.34 1.62 21.45
N LYS A 632 8.81 2.44 22.39
CA LYS A 632 8.72 2.16 23.83
C LYS A 632 7.45 2.70 24.47
N ASP A 633 6.75 3.60 23.81
CA ASP A 633 5.58 4.30 24.31
C ASP A 633 4.24 3.75 23.76
N GLY A 634 4.29 2.61 23.06
CA GLY A 634 3.12 1.97 22.43
C GLY A 634 2.46 2.79 21.33
N LYS A 635 3.01 3.98 21.01
CA LYS A 635 2.46 4.81 19.95
C LYS A 635 2.67 4.19 18.59
N PRO A 636 1.73 4.39 17.65
CA PRO A 636 1.92 3.95 16.28
C PRO A 636 3.23 4.50 15.72
N ILE A 637 3.84 3.78 14.77
CA ILE A 637 4.86 4.38 13.93
C ILE A 637 4.17 5.57 13.27
N GLU A 638 4.52 6.75 13.72
CA GLU A 638 4.37 7.91 12.86
C GLU A 638 5.23 7.58 11.65
N GLN A 639 4.63 7.50 10.46
CA GLN A 639 5.42 7.39 9.22
C GLN A 639 6.52 8.44 9.34
N PRO A 640 7.80 8.15 8.98
CA PRO A 640 8.89 9.06 9.22
C PRO A 640 8.50 10.41 8.65
N MET A 641 7.96 11.24 9.53
CA MET A 641 7.60 12.59 9.20
C MET A 641 8.92 13.32 9.10
N LEU A 642 9.37 13.46 7.90
CA LEU A 642 10.13 14.64 7.58
C LEU A 642 9.23 15.80 7.99
N SER A 643 9.74 16.71 8.78
CA SER A 643 9.05 17.91 9.24
C SER A 643 8.65 18.87 8.11
N THR A 644 8.27 18.35 6.99
CA THR A 644 7.57 19.02 5.90
C THR A 644 6.10 19.31 6.24
N ALA A 645 5.62 18.82 7.39
CA ALA A 645 4.29 19.14 7.94
C ALA A 645 4.03 20.64 8.09
N GLU A 646 5.05 21.43 8.33
CA GLU A 646 4.90 22.89 8.35
C GLU A 646 4.70 23.51 6.96
N LEU A 647 5.04 22.80 5.89
CA LEU A 647 4.94 23.29 4.51
C LEU A 647 3.63 22.94 3.81
N ALA A 648 2.86 21.95 4.27
CA ALA A 648 1.69 21.42 3.58
C ALA A 648 0.32 21.81 4.18
N ALA A 649 0.23 22.23 5.46
CA ALA A 649 -1.07 22.55 6.08
C ALA A 649 -1.69 23.86 5.61
N PRO A 650 -2.98 23.89 5.21
CA PRO A 650 -3.70 25.11 4.89
C PRO A 650 -3.72 26.11 6.08
N PRO A 651 -3.61 27.44 5.85
CA PRO A 651 -3.66 28.45 6.91
C PRO A 651 -4.93 28.40 7.77
N SER A 652 -6.03 27.81 7.27
CA SER A 652 -7.27 27.61 8.01
C SER A 652 -7.18 26.52 9.09
N LEU A 653 -6.36 25.49 8.92
CA LEU A 653 -6.18 24.42 9.91
C LEU A 653 -5.19 24.79 11.02
N ARG A 654 -4.23 25.71 10.73
CA ARG A 654 -3.31 26.24 11.76
C ARG A 654 -4.02 27.02 12.87
N ARG A 655 -5.19 27.63 12.60
CA ARG A 655 -5.93 28.39 13.61
C ARG A 655 -6.68 27.54 14.61
N ASP A 656 -7.04 26.31 14.26
CA ASP A 656 -7.78 25.42 15.16
C ASP A 656 -6.87 24.56 16.04
N SER A 657 -5.71 24.12 15.55
CA SER A 657 -4.69 23.44 16.37
C SER A 657 -4.09 24.39 17.42
N ASP A 658 -3.79 25.65 17.05
CA ASP A 658 -3.31 26.67 17.98
C ASP A 658 -4.38 27.07 19.02
N ARG A 659 -5.66 27.07 18.66
CA ARG A 659 -6.76 27.28 19.61
C ARG A 659 -6.93 26.13 20.60
N ARG A 660 -6.76 24.88 20.16
CA ARG A 660 -6.80 23.68 21.03
C ARG A 660 -5.58 23.62 21.95
N ALA A 661 -4.39 23.91 21.44
CA ALA A 661 -3.15 23.96 22.23
C ALA A 661 -3.16 25.10 23.28
N ARG A 662 -3.71 26.28 22.97
CA ARG A 662 -3.90 27.37 23.93
C ARG A 662 -4.99 27.08 24.96
N LYS A 663 -6.07 26.36 24.60
CA LYS A 663 -7.09 25.92 25.57
C LYS A 663 -6.59 24.83 26.54
N ALA A 664 -5.64 23.99 26.09
CA ALA A 664 -5.02 22.97 26.94
C ALA A 664 -3.98 23.58 27.91
N ARG A 665 -3.26 24.65 27.52
CA ARG A 665 -2.29 25.33 28.41
C ARG A 665 -2.90 26.37 29.36
N GLY A 666 -4.17 26.71 29.21
CA GLY A 666 -4.90 27.62 30.09
C GLY A 666 -5.74 26.95 31.18
N ARG A 667 -5.57 25.65 31.38
CA ARG A 667 -6.23 24.84 32.42
C ARG A 667 -5.26 24.01 33.26
N ALA A 668 -3.98 24.37 33.29
CA ALA A 668 -3.00 23.84 34.23
C ALA A 668 -2.54 24.95 35.18
#